data_65dd3722c456461c18e82370fe7ca63e
#
_entry.id   65dd3722c456461c18e82370fe7ca63e
#
_cell.length_a   1.000
_cell.length_b   1.000
_cell.length_c   1.000
_cell.angle_alpha   90.00
_cell.angle_beta   90.00
_cell.angle_gamma   90.00
#
_symmetry.space_group_name_H-M   'P 1'
#
loop_
_entity.id
_entity.type
_entity.pdbx_description
1 polymer ?
#
loop_
_entity_poly.entity_id
_entity_poly.type
_entity_poly.pdbx_seq_one_letter_code
_entity_poly.pdbx_strand_id
1 'polypeptide(L)'
;MELPYSHPYQGQHVAPPPPRPRLPAWTLGFYLPLLLVYLETVLHLAGGAHMIYFPIYALFSLSAGCLLGLFSLLFSPNINRRLTVLLSALLTLLFTAEFLAKRTLQAYYPLSTLETAAGNRLGDYSGVLFSALWATLPLLVLFFLPTLLLALLAKRFLTQERPPRRSALFFAAGAVVFHLLGLAVVHAPWTGDLTPAKLYASDTNLEDQVEQLGLVTMLRLDVKHMFLPPKSSLDSDFGEPGSPSQPGSSGDVSAVEEVPVVDTSPNVMDVDLAGLAASAPNEDVAWLANYFNSTTPTKKNEYTGMFQGYNVIQLVIEGFSGYAIDPHLTPTLYKLSHEGFVFSNYYTALHYTSTSNGECQTLLGLYPKNGNPITMKRTGVLGTNAYFSLAQQLGRAGYQVLGYHGNYDMYGRQASHSNLGYTWKQFGTGLELDTTASGEIAWPARDTQVIENSVDDYINSQEPFHVYYLTISGHMPYVQNRIVQPYLDEVRALPYSQTTQDYMATVMEADRALELLLQKLEAAGKLDKTLIIATGDHIPYSNAGVLEELSGRTFGSSQDLEALNESAIDFDVYKNTLILWSASMKEPVQVDKVCCQVDILPTVSNLLGLEYDSRMLSGRDILSDSEGLAIFTSRSWRSDRGFYDRYTQTFTPAAGVTMTQEEQDQYVASMKKQVEYRLACTPMIVENDFYNLLFPRE
;
A
#
# COMPACT_ATOMS: atom_id res chain seq x y z
N MET A 1 0.62 -86.43 64.16
CA MET A 1 0.96 -86.19 62.79
C MET A 1 0.79 -84.67 62.57
N GLU A 2 1.89 -83.97 62.77
CA GLU A 2 1.94 -82.51 62.69
C GLU A 2 2.26 -82.10 61.23
N LEU A 3 1.50 -81.18 60.69
CA LEU A 3 1.75 -80.58 59.39
C LEU A 3 2.66 -79.35 59.57
N PRO A 4 3.65 -79.07 58.71
CA PRO A 4 4.60 -77.97 58.89
C PRO A 4 3.99 -76.65 58.46
N TYR A 5 4.33 -75.62 59.27
CA TYR A 5 4.05 -74.21 59.08
C TYR A 5 4.62 -73.66 57.73
N SER A 6 3.80 -72.98 56.98
CA SER A 6 4.20 -72.24 55.82
C SER A 6 4.81 -70.92 56.23
N HIS A 7 6.03 -70.57 55.78
CA HIS A 7 6.68 -69.26 55.93
C HIS A 7 5.92 -68.19 55.14
N PRO A 8 5.75 -67.02 55.72
CA PRO A 8 5.19 -65.85 54.95
C PRO A 8 6.20 -65.34 53.91
N TYR A 9 5.72 -65.24 52.71
CA TYR A 9 6.44 -64.59 51.59
C TYR A 9 6.81 -63.13 51.99
N GLN A 10 8.09 -62.83 52.21
CA GLN A 10 8.59 -61.46 52.29
C GLN A 10 8.54 -60.85 50.89
N GLY A 11 7.59 -59.97 50.66
CA GLY A 11 7.53 -59.14 49.43
C GLY A 11 8.80 -58.33 49.32
N GLN A 12 9.56 -58.52 48.26
CA GLN A 12 10.67 -57.65 47.91
C GLN A 12 10.12 -56.26 47.69
N HIS A 13 10.45 -55.30 48.56
CA HIS A 13 10.25 -53.88 48.31
C HIS A 13 11.11 -53.50 47.11
N VAL A 14 10.52 -53.48 45.92
CA VAL A 14 11.15 -52.87 44.75
C VAL A 14 11.31 -51.36 45.08
N ALA A 15 12.55 -50.92 45.22
CA ALA A 15 12.83 -49.52 45.42
C ALA A 15 12.16 -48.66 44.33
N PRO A 16 11.49 -47.57 44.71
CA PRO A 16 10.87 -46.70 43.70
C PRO A 16 11.95 -46.26 42.69
N PRO A 17 11.61 -46.23 41.38
CA PRO A 17 12.57 -45.81 40.37
C PRO A 17 13.14 -44.44 40.73
N PRO A 18 14.44 -44.18 40.50
CA PRO A 18 15.08 -42.91 40.85
C PRO A 18 14.30 -41.75 40.26
N PRO A 19 14.11 -40.63 40.99
CA PRO A 19 13.38 -39.49 40.52
C PRO A 19 14.03 -39.01 39.21
N ARG A 20 13.23 -38.87 38.17
CA ARG A 20 13.71 -38.37 36.88
C ARG A 20 14.32 -36.98 37.06
N PRO A 21 15.47 -36.66 36.44
CA PRO A 21 16.08 -35.36 36.54
C PRO A 21 15.09 -34.30 36.05
N ARG A 22 14.78 -33.34 36.89
CA ARG A 22 13.91 -32.18 36.56
C ARG A 22 14.75 -30.92 36.42
N LEU A 23 14.42 -30.12 35.38
CA LEU A 23 15.06 -28.85 35.18
C LEU A 23 14.55 -27.81 36.20
N PRO A 24 15.39 -26.93 36.70
CA PRO A 24 14.97 -25.82 37.58
C PRO A 24 13.94 -24.93 36.89
N ALA A 25 12.96 -24.41 37.61
CA ALA A 25 11.87 -23.59 37.03
C ALA A 25 12.36 -22.31 36.32
N TRP A 26 13.54 -21.78 36.72
CA TRP A 26 14.12 -20.61 36.07
C TRP A 26 14.61 -20.86 34.64
N THR A 27 14.79 -22.12 34.22
CA THR A 27 15.12 -22.46 32.82
C THR A 27 14.01 -22.09 31.85
N LEU A 28 12.74 -21.92 32.32
CA LEU A 28 11.65 -21.35 31.52
C LEU A 28 11.95 -19.94 31.04
N GLY A 29 12.78 -19.18 31.77
CA GLY A 29 13.20 -17.85 31.34
C GLY A 29 13.96 -17.86 30.01
N PHE A 30 14.67 -18.95 29.68
CA PHE A 30 15.36 -19.09 28.39
C PHE A 30 14.42 -19.50 27.25
N TYR A 31 13.25 -20.04 27.57
CA TYR A 31 12.33 -20.53 26.55
C TYR A 31 11.82 -19.39 25.65
N LEU A 32 11.38 -18.27 26.23
CA LEU A 32 10.84 -17.13 25.46
C LEU A 32 11.87 -16.47 24.54
N PRO A 33 13.13 -16.22 24.96
CA PRO A 33 14.16 -15.77 24.03
C PRO A 33 14.40 -16.71 22.84
N LEU A 34 14.49 -18.01 23.12
CA LEU A 34 14.70 -19.02 22.09
C LEU A 34 13.47 -19.18 21.18
N LEU A 35 12.28 -19.08 21.74
CA LEU A 35 11.02 -19.12 20.97
C LEU A 35 10.97 -17.97 19.99
N LEU A 36 11.26 -16.73 20.42
CA LEU A 36 11.22 -15.57 19.53
C LEU A 36 12.23 -15.69 18.38
N VAL A 37 13.47 -16.10 18.66
CA VAL A 37 14.45 -16.36 17.60
C VAL A 37 13.96 -17.45 16.64
N TYR A 38 13.32 -18.50 17.17
CA TYR A 38 12.75 -19.57 16.36
C TYR A 38 11.61 -19.05 15.46
N LEU A 39 10.65 -18.30 16.04
CA LEU A 39 9.50 -17.76 15.30
C LEU A 39 9.95 -16.79 14.20
N GLU A 40 10.91 -15.89 14.49
CA GLU A 40 11.53 -15.02 13.48
C GLU A 40 12.19 -15.85 12.37
N THR A 41 12.97 -16.88 12.75
CA THR A 41 13.64 -17.72 11.75
C THR A 41 12.63 -18.43 10.85
N VAL A 42 11.54 -18.98 11.43
CA VAL A 42 10.49 -19.64 10.63
C VAL A 42 9.78 -18.64 9.72
N LEU A 43 9.48 -17.43 10.22
CA LEU A 43 8.85 -16.37 9.44
C LEU A 43 9.71 -15.99 8.23
N HIS A 44 11.00 -15.71 8.45
CA HIS A 44 11.93 -15.30 7.40
C HIS A 44 12.20 -16.42 6.37
N LEU A 45 12.38 -17.66 6.82
CA LEU A 45 12.55 -18.79 5.90
C LEU A 45 11.29 -19.09 5.09
N ALA A 46 10.11 -18.93 5.71
CA ALA A 46 8.84 -19.13 5.03
C ALA A 46 8.52 -18.01 4.02
N GLY A 47 9.01 -16.78 4.28
CA GLY A 47 8.90 -15.63 3.40
C GLY A 47 10.00 -15.51 2.34
N GLY A 48 11.00 -16.42 2.32
CA GLY A 48 12.11 -16.35 1.37
C GLY A 48 13.17 -15.26 1.65
N ALA A 49 13.10 -14.62 2.81
CA ALA A 49 13.95 -13.47 3.15
C ALA A 49 15.44 -13.80 3.27
N HIS A 50 16.28 -12.81 2.99
CA HIS A 50 17.73 -12.94 3.06
C HIS A 50 18.24 -13.13 4.49
N MET A 51 18.86 -14.29 4.78
CA MET A 51 19.40 -14.62 6.10
C MET A 51 20.61 -13.78 6.54
N ILE A 52 21.08 -12.85 5.71
CA ILE A 52 22.19 -11.96 6.05
C ILE A 52 21.88 -11.09 7.27
N TYR A 53 20.61 -10.75 7.49
CA TYR A 53 20.13 -9.93 8.61
C TYR A 53 19.82 -10.75 9.87
N PHE A 54 20.00 -12.07 9.83
CA PHE A 54 19.78 -12.95 11.01
C PHE A 54 20.40 -12.44 12.30
N PRO A 55 21.64 -11.93 12.35
CA PRO A 55 22.22 -11.43 13.60
C PRO A 55 21.43 -10.29 14.23
N ILE A 56 20.80 -9.42 13.42
CA ILE A 56 20.04 -8.26 13.89
C ILE A 56 18.76 -8.73 14.59
N TYR A 57 17.90 -9.44 13.85
CA TYR A 57 16.61 -9.85 14.41
C TYR A 57 16.76 -10.92 15.50
N ALA A 58 17.78 -11.76 15.46
CA ALA A 58 18.07 -12.70 16.53
C ALA A 58 18.47 -11.98 17.84
N LEU A 59 19.31 -10.95 17.78
CA LEU A 59 19.72 -10.17 18.95
C LEU A 59 18.56 -9.41 19.57
N PHE A 60 17.73 -8.76 18.77
CA PHE A 60 16.54 -8.07 19.28
C PHE A 60 15.49 -9.04 19.83
N SER A 61 15.31 -10.21 19.21
CA SER A 61 14.43 -11.28 19.72
C SER A 61 14.93 -11.85 21.03
N LEU A 62 16.24 -12.07 21.18
CA LEU A 62 16.84 -12.46 22.45
C LEU A 62 16.62 -11.39 23.53
N SER A 63 16.79 -10.11 23.20
CA SER A 63 16.54 -8.99 24.11
C SER A 63 15.08 -8.97 24.59
N ALA A 64 14.12 -8.97 23.66
CA ALA A 64 12.69 -8.95 23.96
C ALA A 64 12.26 -10.21 24.74
N GLY A 65 12.77 -11.37 24.35
CA GLY A 65 12.51 -12.63 25.03
C GLY A 65 13.08 -12.66 26.46
N CYS A 66 14.23 -12.05 26.70
CA CYS A 66 14.78 -11.87 28.04
C CYS A 66 13.87 -10.99 28.92
N LEU A 67 13.28 -9.92 28.39
CA LEU A 67 12.31 -9.09 29.11
C LEU A 67 11.05 -9.87 29.47
N LEU A 68 10.51 -10.64 28.52
CA LEU A 68 9.35 -11.50 28.76
C LEU A 68 9.67 -12.64 29.75
N GLY A 69 10.86 -13.23 29.67
CA GLY A 69 11.38 -14.22 30.61
C GLY A 69 11.53 -13.62 32.01
N LEU A 70 12.12 -12.44 32.13
CA LEU A 70 12.21 -11.68 33.39
C LEU A 70 10.81 -11.44 33.97
N PHE A 71 9.87 -10.96 33.19
CA PHE A 71 8.49 -10.74 33.65
C PHE A 71 7.86 -12.02 34.18
N SER A 72 8.01 -13.14 33.46
CA SER A 72 7.46 -14.42 33.91
C SER A 72 8.07 -14.91 35.23
N LEU A 73 9.36 -14.64 35.49
CA LEU A 73 10.08 -15.04 36.69
C LEU A 73 9.67 -14.28 37.96
N LEU A 74 8.93 -13.17 37.83
CA LEU A 74 8.42 -12.41 39.00
C LEU A 74 7.30 -13.20 39.73
N PHE A 75 6.71 -14.21 39.09
CA PHE A 75 5.61 -14.96 39.65
C PHE A 75 6.04 -16.30 40.26
N SER A 76 5.13 -16.93 41.02
CA SER A 76 5.35 -18.26 41.56
C SER A 76 5.58 -19.29 40.46
N PRO A 77 6.28 -20.42 40.69
CA PRO A 77 6.61 -21.39 39.65
C PRO A 77 5.40 -21.92 38.87
N ASN A 78 4.25 -22.09 39.51
CA ASN A 78 3.03 -22.53 38.87
C ASN A 78 2.42 -21.45 37.96
N ILE A 79 2.42 -20.18 38.42
CA ILE A 79 1.97 -19.04 37.63
C ILE A 79 2.95 -18.80 36.49
N ASN A 80 4.25 -18.79 36.74
CA ASN A 80 5.30 -18.65 35.74
C ASN A 80 5.09 -19.65 34.59
N ARG A 81 4.92 -20.94 34.89
CA ARG A 81 4.68 -21.94 33.86
C ARG A 81 3.42 -21.65 33.02
N ARG A 82 2.28 -21.32 33.67
CA ARG A 82 1.03 -20.98 32.97
C ARG A 82 1.20 -19.72 32.11
N LEU A 83 1.86 -18.72 32.67
CA LEU A 83 2.14 -17.45 31.99
C LEU A 83 3.08 -17.65 30.80
N THR A 84 4.14 -18.46 30.94
CA THR A 84 5.03 -18.78 29.81
C THR A 84 4.30 -19.52 28.69
N VAL A 85 3.41 -20.47 29.01
CA VAL A 85 2.57 -21.14 28.00
C VAL A 85 1.62 -20.14 27.32
N LEU A 86 0.99 -19.24 28.09
CA LEU A 86 0.10 -18.22 27.57
C LEU A 86 0.86 -17.25 26.65
N LEU A 87 1.99 -16.71 27.10
CA LEU A 87 2.83 -15.82 26.30
C LEU A 87 3.33 -16.51 25.02
N SER A 88 3.76 -17.78 25.14
CA SER A 88 4.15 -18.59 23.98
C SER A 88 3.01 -18.70 22.97
N ALA A 89 1.79 -18.99 23.42
CA ALA A 89 0.63 -19.11 22.56
C ALA A 89 0.28 -17.76 21.89
N LEU A 90 0.31 -16.68 22.64
CA LEU A 90 0.04 -15.31 22.10
C LEU A 90 1.08 -14.90 21.06
N LEU A 91 2.36 -15.14 21.33
CA LEU A 91 3.43 -14.84 20.36
C LEU A 91 3.28 -15.71 19.11
N THR A 92 3.04 -17.00 19.26
CA THR A 92 2.82 -17.89 18.12
C THR A 92 1.63 -17.46 17.28
N LEU A 93 0.51 -17.08 17.91
CA LEU A 93 -0.66 -16.56 17.22
C LEU A 93 -0.35 -15.25 16.48
N LEU A 94 0.39 -14.33 17.12
CA LEU A 94 0.80 -13.07 16.49
C LEU A 94 1.65 -13.31 15.23
N PHE A 95 2.71 -14.13 15.33
CA PHE A 95 3.54 -14.47 14.18
C PHE A 95 2.77 -15.19 13.08
N THR A 96 1.83 -16.06 13.46
CA THR A 96 0.97 -16.76 12.49
C THR A 96 0.02 -15.80 11.80
N ALA A 97 -0.58 -14.86 12.54
CA ALA A 97 -1.48 -13.85 11.98
C ALA A 97 -0.74 -12.95 10.99
N GLU A 98 0.45 -12.46 11.35
CA GLU A 98 1.28 -11.64 10.46
C GLU A 98 1.75 -12.41 9.22
N PHE A 99 2.15 -13.67 9.38
CA PHE A 99 2.51 -14.54 8.26
C PHE A 99 1.33 -14.74 7.29
N LEU A 100 0.12 -15.01 7.81
CA LEU A 100 -1.07 -15.16 6.99
C LEU A 100 -1.48 -13.83 6.33
N ALA A 101 -1.40 -12.72 7.07
CA ALA A 101 -1.71 -11.39 6.55
C ALA A 101 -0.77 -11.04 5.39
N LYS A 102 0.55 -11.23 5.57
CA LYS A 102 1.52 -10.99 4.51
C LYS A 102 1.22 -11.84 3.27
N ARG A 103 0.90 -13.11 3.46
CA ARG A 103 0.62 -14.04 2.36
C ARG A 103 -0.69 -13.76 1.62
N THR A 104 -1.73 -13.25 2.30
CA THR A 104 -3.05 -13.00 1.70
C THR A 104 -3.26 -11.56 1.27
N LEU A 105 -2.71 -10.61 2.02
CA LEU A 105 -2.91 -9.17 1.83
C LEU A 105 -1.63 -8.45 1.39
N GLN A 106 -0.55 -9.20 1.19
CA GLN A 106 0.77 -8.70 0.75
C GLN A 106 1.36 -7.61 1.67
N ALA A 107 0.98 -7.59 2.95
CA ALA A 107 1.43 -6.59 3.90
C ALA A 107 1.52 -7.13 5.33
N TYR A 108 2.49 -6.62 6.12
CA TYR A 108 2.53 -6.76 7.57
C TYR A 108 1.68 -5.68 8.24
N TYR A 109 1.03 -6.02 9.35
CA TYR A 109 0.09 -5.13 10.02
C TYR A 109 0.63 -4.66 11.38
N PRO A 110 1.05 -3.40 11.53
CA PRO A 110 1.49 -2.87 12.80
C PRO A 110 0.35 -2.83 13.83
N LEU A 111 0.69 -2.88 15.12
CA LEU A 111 -0.29 -2.86 16.22
C LEU A 111 -1.20 -1.62 16.18
N SER A 112 -0.67 -0.51 15.69
CA SER A 112 -1.40 0.75 15.50
C SER A 112 -2.56 0.64 14.49
N THR A 113 -2.60 -0.41 13.64
CA THR A 113 -3.71 -0.64 12.70
C THR A 113 -4.84 -1.51 13.25
N LEU A 114 -4.71 -2.07 14.45
CA LEU A 114 -5.73 -2.94 15.05
C LEU A 114 -7.11 -2.26 15.15
N GLU A 115 -7.14 -0.95 15.39
CA GLU A 115 -8.38 -0.18 15.39
C GLU A 115 -9.09 -0.20 14.02
N THR A 116 -8.32 -0.12 12.95
CA THR A 116 -8.85 -0.19 11.58
C THR A 116 -9.32 -1.61 11.24
N ALA A 117 -8.56 -2.63 11.67
CA ALA A 117 -8.93 -4.03 11.47
C ALA A 117 -10.23 -4.42 12.21
N ALA A 118 -10.48 -3.83 13.38
CA ALA A 118 -11.70 -4.09 14.15
C ALA A 118 -12.99 -3.59 13.46
N GLY A 119 -12.87 -2.64 12.53
CA GLY A 119 -13.99 -2.16 11.71
C GLY A 119 -14.30 -3.05 10.50
N ASN A 120 -13.40 -3.95 10.12
CA ASN A 120 -13.58 -4.82 8.96
C ASN A 120 -14.36 -6.09 9.37
N ARG A 121 -15.30 -6.51 8.54
CA ARG A 121 -16.06 -7.75 8.76
C ARG A 121 -15.20 -8.95 8.40
N LEU A 122 -14.57 -9.57 9.37
CA LEU A 122 -13.77 -10.79 9.19
C LEU A 122 -14.54 -11.92 8.47
N GLY A 123 -15.88 -11.92 8.54
CA GLY A 123 -16.74 -12.88 7.85
C GLY A 123 -16.60 -12.87 6.33
N ASP A 124 -16.37 -11.70 5.75
CA ASP A 124 -16.29 -11.51 4.30
C ASP A 124 -15.02 -12.15 3.71
N TYR A 125 -13.98 -12.30 4.52
CA TYR A 125 -12.70 -12.92 4.16
C TYR A 125 -12.58 -14.38 4.60
N SER A 126 -13.64 -14.99 5.17
CA SER A 126 -13.58 -16.34 5.75
C SER A 126 -13.13 -17.42 4.76
N GLY A 127 -13.55 -17.32 3.49
CA GLY A 127 -13.16 -18.26 2.43
C GLY A 127 -11.67 -18.16 2.08
N VAL A 128 -11.16 -16.92 1.94
CA VAL A 128 -9.75 -16.66 1.64
C VAL A 128 -8.87 -17.11 2.81
N LEU A 129 -9.27 -16.78 4.04
CA LEU A 129 -8.56 -17.18 5.24
C LEU A 129 -8.52 -18.70 5.38
N PHE A 130 -9.63 -19.41 5.10
CA PHE A 130 -9.69 -20.86 5.16
C PHE A 130 -8.78 -21.52 4.11
N SER A 131 -8.77 -21.02 2.88
CA SER A 131 -7.88 -21.52 1.81
C SER A 131 -6.41 -21.27 2.14
N ALA A 132 -6.07 -20.10 2.66
CA ALA A 132 -4.73 -19.75 3.10
C ALA A 132 -4.24 -20.63 4.26
N LEU A 133 -5.10 -20.86 5.27
CA LEU A 133 -4.82 -21.79 6.38
C LEU A 133 -4.52 -23.22 5.89
N TRP A 134 -5.32 -23.69 4.94
CA TRP A 134 -5.14 -25.05 4.39
C TRP A 134 -3.86 -25.17 3.56
N ALA A 135 -3.59 -24.19 2.71
CA ALA A 135 -2.39 -24.14 1.87
C ALA A 135 -1.09 -24.06 2.69
N THR A 136 -1.15 -23.43 3.88
CA THR A 136 0.02 -23.21 4.75
C THR A 136 0.11 -24.16 5.94
N LEU A 137 -0.75 -25.17 6.02
CA LEU A 137 -0.85 -26.07 7.16
C LEU A 137 0.50 -26.63 7.66
N PRO A 138 1.47 -27.07 6.81
CA PRO A 138 2.78 -27.54 7.29
C PRO A 138 3.57 -26.47 8.04
N LEU A 139 3.52 -25.20 7.56
CA LEU A 139 4.19 -24.07 8.21
C LEU A 139 3.50 -23.70 9.53
N LEU A 140 2.17 -23.76 9.57
CA LEU A 140 1.41 -23.55 10.81
C LEU A 140 1.81 -24.56 11.88
N VAL A 141 1.99 -25.82 11.50
CA VAL A 141 2.50 -26.85 12.43
C VAL A 141 3.88 -26.47 12.98
N LEU A 142 4.78 -25.95 12.15
CA LEU A 142 6.09 -25.48 12.60
C LEU A 142 5.95 -24.32 13.59
N PHE A 143 5.15 -23.30 13.31
CA PHE A 143 4.93 -22.19 14.24
C PHE A 143 4.42 -22.67 15.61
N PHE A 144 3.46 -23.57 15.64
CA PHE A 144 2.82 -24.04 16.89
C PHE A 144 3.61 -25.11 17.64
N LEU A 145 4.54 -25.82 16.99
CA LEU A 145 5.25 -26.96 17.55
C LEU A 145 5.94 -26.68 18.90
N PRO A 146 6.74 -25.59 19.07
CA PRO A 146 7.39 -25.34 20.37
C PRO A 146 6.38 -25.06 21.49
N THR A 147 5.30 -24.34 21.18
CA THR A 147 4.25 -24.01 22.15
C THR A 147 3.48 -25.26 22.58
N LEU A 148 3.13 -26.15 21.67
CA LEU A 148 2.49 -27.43 21.97
C LEU A 148 3.40 -28.33 22.81
N LEU A 149 4.68 -28.41 22.45
CA LEU A 149 5.65 -29.18 23.24
C LEU A 149 5.80 -28.63 24.66
N LEU A 150 5.88 -27.30 24.82
CA LEU A 150 5.91 -26.69 26.15
C LEU A 150 4.65 -27.01 26.95
N ALA A 151 3.47 -26.86 26.38
CA ALA A 151 2.19 -27.12 27.06
C ALA A 151 2.09 -28.55 27.55
N LEU A 152 2.53 -29.52 26.74
CA LEU A 152 2.48 -30.96 27.04
C LEU A 152 3.55 -31.40 28.06
N LEU A 153 4.77 -30.86 27.92
CA LEU A 153 5.95 -31.38 28.61
C LEU A 153 6.33 -30.60 29.87
N ALA A 154 5.91 -29.30 29.98
CA ALA A 154 6.34 -28.45 31.09
C ALA A 154 6.06 -29.03 32.49
N LYS A 155 4.89 -29.65 32.71
CA LYS A 155 4.54 -30.27 33.98
C LYS A 155 5.46 -31.45 34.34
N ARG A 156 5.97 -32.14 33.33
CA ARG A 156 6.75 -33.37 33.52
C ARG A 156 8.22 -33.11 33.83
N PHE A 157 8.77 -32.04 33.26
CA PHE A 157 10.22 -31.77 33.27
C PHE A 157 10.65 -30.65 34.20
N LEU A 158 9.74 -29.80 34.70
CA LEU A 158 10.08 -28.65 35.53
C LEU A 158 9.83 -28.89 37.02
N THR A 159 10.75 -28.41 37.86
CA THR A 159 10.60 -28.36 39.31
C THR A 159 9.66 -27.24 39.73
N GLN A 160 9.13 -27.32 40.98
CA GLN A 160 8.32 -26.25 41.58
C GLN A 160 9.13 -25.31 42.46
N GLU A 161 10.47 -25.35 42.37
CA GLU A 161 11.35 -24.48 43.14
C GLU A 161 11.31 -23.03 42.64
N ARG A 162 11.33 -22.09 43.54
CA ARG A 162 11.40 -20.66 43.21
C ARG A 162 12.74 -20.33 42.55
N PRO A 163 12.75 -19.54 41.46
CA PRO A 163 13.98 -19.11 40.84
C PRO A 163 14.79 -18.23 41.79
N PRO A 164 16.13 -18.36 41.82
CA PRO A 164 16.98 -17.50 42.62
C PRO A 164 16.91 -16.06 42.10
N ARG A 165 16.99 -15.07 43.01
CA ARG A 165 16.97 -13.62 42.60
C ARG A 165 18.05 -13.25 41.57
N ARG A 166 19.17 -13.98 41.54
CA ARG A 166 20.23 -13.80 40.53
C ARG A 166 19.77 -14.09 39.09
N SER A 167 18.76 -14.96 38.91
CA SER A 167 18.21 -15.24 37.60
C SER A 167 17.53 -13.99 37.00
N ALA A 168 16.83 -13.21 37.82
CA ALA A 168 16.20 -11.98 37.33
C ALA A 168 17.25 -10.97 36.84
N LEU A 169 18.37 -10.81 37.62
CA LEU A 169 19.48 -9.95 37.20
C LEU A 169 20.12 -10.42 35.89
N PHE A 170 20.26 -11.75 35.72
CA PHE A 170 20.82 -12.34 34.52
C PHE A 170 19.97 -12.01 33.28
N PHE A 171 18.63 -12.18 33.35
CA PHE A 171 17.74 -11.86 32.25
C PHE A 171 17.64 -10.36 31.97
N ALA A 172 17.67 -9.52 33.03
CA ALA A 172 17.72 -8.07 32.88
C ALA A 172 19.01 -7.63 32.16
N ALA A 173 20.17 -8.14 32.60
CA ALA A 173 21.43 -7.87 31.96
C ALA A 173 21.47 -8.40 30.51
N GLY A 174 20.95 -9.61 30.27
CA GLY A 174 20.84 -10.18 28.95
C GLY A 174 20.01 -9.31 28.00
N ALA A 175 18.86 -8.82 28.46
CA ALA A 175 18.01 -7.92 27.69
C ALA A 175 18.78 -6.66 27.24
N VAL A 176 19.51 -6.02 28.15
CA VAL A 176 20.31 -4.82 27.85
C VAL A 176 21.47 -5.16 26.88
N VAL A 177 22.23 -6.21 27.18
CA VAL A 177 23.39 -6.60 26.36
C VAL A 177 22.99 -6.95 24.95
N PHE A 178 21.98 -7.81 24.77
CA PHE A 178 21.52 -8.16 23.43
C PHE A 178 20.93 -6.96 22.68
N HIS A 179 20.25 -6.04 23.36
CA HIS A 179 19.76 -4.82 22.75
C HIS A 179 20.91 -3.94 22.23
N LEU A 180 21.92 -3.71 23.06
CA LEU A 180 23.09 -2.90 22.68
C LEU A 180 23.89 -3.54 21.55
N LEU A 181 24.05 -4.87 21.57
CA LEU A 181 24.68 -5.59 20.46
C LEU A 181 23.84 -5.49 19.18
N GLY A 182 22.51 -5.60 19.27
CA GLY A 182 21.62 -5.39 18.14
C GLY A 182 21.78 -3.99 17.53
N LEU A 183 21.83 -2.96 18.38
CA LEU A 183 22.09 -1.58 17.93
C LEU A 183 23.47 -1.44 17.27
N ALA A 184 24.49 -2.07 17.82
CA ALA A 184 25.83 -2.02 17.23
C ALA A 184 25.85 -2.66 15.81
N VAL A 185 25.12 -3.77 15.61
CA VAL A 185 25.00 -4.40 14.30
C VAL A 185 24.15 -3.57 13.34
N VAL A 186 23.05 -2.98 13.81
CA VAL A 186 22.21 -2.07 12.99
C VAL A 186 23.01 -0.90 12.44
N HIS A 187 23.93 -0.33 13.23
CA HIS A 187 24.79 0.80 12.84
C HIS A 187 26.12 0.38 12.20
N ALA A 188 26.31 -0.90 11.89
CA ALA A 188 27.44 -1.33 11.08
C ALA A 188 27.38 -0.73 9.64
N PRO A 189 28.47 -0.70 8.89
CA PRO A 189 28.51 -0.09 7.56
C PRO A 189 27.79 -0.97 6.51
N TRP A 190 26.48 -1.04 6.60
CA TRP A 190 25.63 -1.68 5.62
C TRP A 190 25.55 -0.85 4.34
N THR A 191 25.46 -1.53 3.20
CA THR A 191 25.29 -0.91 1.87
C THR A 191 23.84 -1.05 1.39
N GLY A 192 23.40 -0.16 0.50
CA GLY A 192 22.06 -0.17 -0.07
C GLY A 192 21.25 1.09 0.27
N ASP A 193 20.11 1.23 -0.38
CA ASP A 193 19.26 2.43 -0.28
C ASP A 193 18.54 2.51 1.07
N LEU A 194 18.07 1.37 1.58
CA LEU A 194 17.43 1.21 2.89
C LEU A 194 18.33 0.33 3.76
N THR A 195 19.17 0.94 4.58
CA THR A 195 20.01 0.23 5.54
C THR A 195 19.26 -0.05 6.83
N PRO A 196 19.66 -1.07 7.63
CA PRO A 196 19.06 -1.34 8.94
C PRO A 196 19.00 -0.10 9.84
N ALA A 197 19.99 0.79 9.78
CA ALA A 197 20.01 2.04 10.57
C ALA A 197 18.91 3.02 10.13
N LYS A 198 18.71 3.20 8.82
CA LYS A 198 17.62 4.03 8.27
C LYS A 198 16.26 3.47 8.66
N LEU A 199 16.05 2.16 8.51
CA LEU A 199 14.81 1.49 8.87
C LEU A 199 14.52 1.54 10.37
N TYR A 200 15.53 1.45 11.22
CA TYR A 200 15.38 1.55 12.67
C TYR A 200 14.96 2.96 13.14
N ALA A 201 15.29 3.98 12.34
CA ALA A 201 14.92 5.38 12.59
C ALA A 201 13.58 5.78 11.91
N SER A 202 13.01 4.93 11.05
CA SER A 202 11.82 5.22 10.22
C SER A 202 10.57 4.53 10.78
N ASP A 203 9.39 5.02 10.38
CA ASP A 203 8.09 4.38 10.57
C ASP A 203 7.44 3.98 9.24
N THR A 204 8.23 3.91 8.18
CA THR A 204 7.83 3.51 6.83
C THR A 204 8.55 2.25 6.40
N ASN A 205 8.13 1.64 5.28
CA ASN A 205 8.73 0.43 4.72
C ASN A 205 8.71 -0.76 5.70
N LEU A 206 7.52 -1.10 6.18
CA LEU A 206 7.31 -2.15 7.19
C LEU A 206 7.86 -3.51 6.76
N GLU A 207 7.81 -3.82 5.47
CA GLU A 207 8.36 -5.05 4.90
C GLU A 207 9.86 -5.14 5.09
N ASP A 208 10.58 -4.11 4.66
CA ASP A 208 12.03 -4.01 4.87
C ASP A 208 12.38 -4.00 6.38
N GLN A 209 11.53 -3.40 7.22
CA GLN A 209 11.74 -3.44 8.67
C GLN A 209 11.62 -4.86 9.22
N VAL A 210 10.62 -5.64 8.78
CA VAL A 210 10.50 -7.03 9.20
C VAL A 210 11.68 -7.84 8.67
N GLU A 211 12.02 -7.71 7.39
CA GLU A 211 13.11 -8.45 6.76
C GLU A 211 14.46 -8.20 7.46
N GLN A 212 14.80 -6.93 7.71
CA GLN A 212 16.12 -6.56 8.21
C GLN A 212 16.20 -6.50 9.74
N LEU A 213 15.13 -6.08 10.42
CA LEU A 213 15.11 -5.87 11.88
C LEU A 213 14.32 -6.94 12.63
N GLY A 214 13.46 -7.69 11.95
CA GLY A 214 12.54 -8.69 12.50
C GLY A 214 11.19 -8.11 12.91
N LEU A 215 10.17 -8.98 12.93
CA LEU A 215 8.79 -8.64 13.28
C LEU A 215 8.69 -8.04 14.69
N VAL A 216 9.38 -8.63 15.67
CA VAL A 216 9.39 -8.12 17.06
C VAL A 216 9.91 -6.69 17.13
N THR A 217 10.93 -6.36 16.34
CA THR A 217 11.50 -5.01 16.32
C THR A 217 10.58 -4.05 15.62
N MET A 218 10.00 -4.41 14.48
CA MET A 218 9.02 -3.59 13.77
C MET A 218 7.84 -3.25 14.68
N LEU A 219 7.22 -4.22 15.34
CA LEU A 219 6.10 -3.98 16.27
C LEU A 219 6.50 -3.09 17.47
N ARG A 220 7.71 -3.26 18.00
CA ARG A 220 8.24 -2.41 19.06
C ARG A 220 8.46 -0.97 18.59
N LEU A 221 8.97 -0.78 17.36
CA LEU A 221 9.15 0.54 16.77
C LEU A 221 7.81 1.20 16.49
N ASP A 222 6.83 0.46 16.00
CA ASP A 222 5.47 0.94 15.79
C ASP A 222 4.87 1.50 17.11
N VAL A 223 4.91 0.72 18.19
CA VAL A 223 4.47 1.20 19.52
C VAL A 223 5.25 2.44 19.98
N LYS A 224 6.58 2.47 19.77
CA LYS A 224 7.39 3.65 20.10
C LYS A 224 6.92 4.87 19.31
N HIS A 225 6.68 4.72 18.00
CA HIS A 225 6.33 5.82 17.10
C HIS A 225 4.89 6.33 17.31
N MET A 226 4.00 5.53 17.89
CA MET A 226 2.70 6.02 18.37
C MET A 226 2.83 7.16 19.41
N PHE A 227 3.90 7.16 20.21
CA PHE A 227 4.13 8.15 21.28
C PHE A 227 5.26 9.13 20.97
N LEU A 228 6.23 8.72 20.16
CA LEU A 228 7.43 9.47 19.79
C LEU A 228 7.67 9.32 18.29
N PRO A 229 6.97 10.11 17.45
CA PRO A 229 7.15 10.06 16.01
C PRO A 229 8.62 10.22 15.61
N PRO A 230 9.09 9.50 14.58
CA PRO A 230 10.46 9.65 14.11
C PRO A 230 10.67 11.06 13.56
N LYS A 231 11.85 11.62 13.78
CA LYS A 231 12.24 12.87 13.12
C LYS A 231 12.67 12.55 11.69
N SER A 232 12.22 13.37 10.75
CA SER A 232 12.74 13.33 9.38
C SER A 232 14.24 13.66 9.39
N SER A 233 15.05 12.80 8.78
CA SER A 233 16.49 13.00 8.62
C SER A 233 16.85 13.26 7.15
N LEU A 234 15.95 13.92 6.42
CA LEU A 234 16.15 14.21 5.01
C LEU A 234 17.30 15.21 4.81
N ASP A 235 18.11 14.93 3.80
CA ASP A 235 19.11 15.87 3.34
C ASP A 235 18.42 17.16 2.80
N SER A 236 18.94 18.30 3.14
CA SER A 236 18.46 19.61 2.66
C SER A 236 19.27 20.15 1.48
N ASP A 237 20.21 19.37 0.96
CA ASP A 237 20.92 19.70 -0.27
C ASP A 237 20.05 19.33 -1.50
N PHE A 238 19.21 20.25 -1.89
CA PHE A 238 18.29 20.07 -3.05
C PHE A 238 19.02 20.12 -4.39
N GLY A 239 20.34 20.40 -4.44
CA GLY A 239 21.11 20.65 -5.65
C GLY A 239 20.65 21.94 -6.37
N GLU A 240 21.46 22.46 -7.27
CA GLU A 240 20.93 23.45 -8.23
C GLU A 240 19.92 22.75 -9.15
N PRO A 241 18.79 23.40 -9.50
CA PRO A 241 17.84 22.84 -10.46
C PRO A 241 18.60 22.47 -11.71
N GLY A 242 18.70 21.17 -12.00
CA GLY A 242 19.37 20.70 -13.20
C GLY A 242 18.72 21.33 -14.41
N SER A 243 19.39 22.25 -15.07
CA SER A 243 18.97 22.79 -16.36
C SER A 243 18.81 21.60 -17.31
N PRO A 244 17.64 21.41 -17.91
CA PRO A 244 17.49 20.38 -18.93
C PRO A 244 18.50 20.71 -20.03
N SER A 245 19.39 19.76 -20.32
CA SER A 245 20.26 19.83 -21.47
C SER A 245 19.37 19.89 -22.72
N GLN A 246 19.25 21.06 -23.32
CA GLN A 246 18.59 21.22 -24.60
C GLN A 246 19.31 20.37 -25.64
N PRO A 247 18.61 19.55 -26.41
CA PRO A 247 19.16 19.05 -27.67
C PRO A 247 19.35 20.26 -28.59
N GLY A 248 20.57 20.48 -29.04
CA GLY A 248 20.88 21.56 -29.97
C GLY A 248 20.09 21.41 -31.26
N SER A 249 19.20 22.34 -31.51
CA SER A 249 18.56 22.53 -32.81
C SER A 249 19.17 23.77 -33.48
N SER A 250 20.07 23.53 -34.42
CA SER A 250 20.39 24.49 -35.48
C SER A 250 19.57 24.11 -36.71
N GLY A 251 18.53 24.87 -37.01
CA GLY A 251 17.73 24.72 -38.22
C GLY A 251 17.21 26.09 -38.68
N ASP A 252 17.57 26.42 -39.91
CA ASP A 252 17.26 27.65 -40.62
C ASP A 252 15.77 28.00 -40.64
N VAL A 253 15.47 29.29 -40.47
CA VAL A 253 14.13 29.88 -40.51
C VAL A 253 13.72 30.12 -41.97
N SER A 254 12.78 29.37 -42.47
CA SER A 254 11.97 29.71 -43.66
C SER A 254 10.56 30.08 -43.23
N ALA A 255 9.99 31.06 -43.90
CA ALA A 255 8.75 31.77 -43.63
C ALA A 255 7.59 30.91 -43.09
N VAL A 256 7.02 31.35 -41.98
CA VAL A 256 6.01 30.67 -41.17
C VAL A 256 4.65 31.27 -41.45
N GLU A 257 3.64 30.46 -41.83
CA GLU A 257 2.24 30.69 -41.49
C GLU A 257 2.15 30.92 -39.98
N GLU A 258 1.33 31.92 -39.54
CA GLU A 258 1.10 32.16 -38.11
C GLU A 258 0.47 30.93 -37.45
N VAL A 259 1.31 30.05 -36.93
CA VAL A 259 0.89 28.98 -36.00
C VAL A 259 0.49 29.66 -34.68
N PRO A 260 -0.68 29.37 -34.10
CA PRO A 260 -1.05 29.92 -32.81
C PRO A 260 0.09 29.64 -31.79
N VAL A 261 0.58 30.69 -31.14
CA VAL A 261 1.65 30.54 -30.12
C VAL A 261 1.04 29.81 -28.93
N VAL A 262 1.46 28.59 -28.72
CA VAL A 262 1.05 27.80 -27.54
C VAL A 262 1.61 28.47 -26.29
N ASP A 263 0.76 28.68 -25.28
CA ASP A 263 1.20 29.14 -23.96
C ASP A 263 2.04 28.05 -23.29
N THR A 264 3.31 28.31 -23.07
CA THR A 264 4.28 27.46 -22.38
C THR A 264 4.74 28.02 -21.06
N SER A 265 3.97 28.95 -20.48
CA SER A 265 4.26 29.49 -19.15
C SER A 265 4.21 28.42 -18.09
N PRO A 266 4.99 28.50 -16.99
CA PRO A 266 5.01 27.51 -15.95
C PRO A 266 3.67 27.47 -15.19
N ASN A 267 3.27 26.27 -14.77
CA ASN A 267 2.14 26.04 -13.88
C ASN A 267 2.57 26.33 -12.43
N VAL A 268 2.56 27.60 -12.05
CA VAL A 268 2.91 28.10 -10.72
C VAL A 268 1.88 29.11 -10.23
N MET A 269 1.73 29.19 -8.92
CA MET A 269 0.90 30.20 -8.24
C MET A 269 1.80 31.27 -7.61
N ASP A 270 1.25 32.47 -7.39
CA ASP A 270 1.95 33.54 -6.70
C ASP A 270 1.95 33.30 -5.18
N VAL A 271 2.92 32.50 -4.71
CA VAL A 271 3.10 32.14 -3.30
C VAL A 271 4.54 32.37 -2.86
N ASP A 272 4.73 32.87 -1.65
CA ASP A 272 6.05 33.11 -1.08
C ASP A 272 6.58 31.88 -0.32
N LEU A 273 7.06 30.89 -1.08
CA LEU A 273 7.68 29.69 -0.49
C LEU A 273 8.97 30.03 0.28
N ALA A 274 9.74 31.02 -0.18
CA ALA A 274 10.98 31.42 0.49
C ALA A 274 10.70 32.10 1.84
N GLY A 275 9.70 32.99 1.88
CA GLY A 275 9.24 33.61 3.13
C GLY A 275 8.66 32.60 4.11
N LEU A 276 7.88 31.60 3.61
CA LEU A 276 7.38 30.50 4.42
C LEU A 276 8.53 29.66 5.01
N ALA A 277 9.56 29.34 4.21
CA ALA A 277 10.72 28.59 4.70
C ALA A 277 11.47 29.34 5.82
N ALA A 278 11.63 30.67 5.66
CA ALA A 278 12.32 31.53 6.64
C ALA A 278 11.53 31.71 7.96
N SER A 279 10.19 31.61 7.91
CA SER A 279 9.29 31.79 9.05
C SER A 279 8.58 30.51 9.50
N ALA A 280 9.06 29.36 9.05
CA ALA A 280 8.40 28.07 9.24
C ALA A 280 8.22 27.73 10.74
N PRO A 281 7.07 27.17 11.12
CA PRO A 281 6.80 26.79 12.51
C PRO A 281 7.66 25.60 13.00
N ASN A 282 8.20 24.81 12.08
CA ASN A 282 9.06 23.65 12.37
C ASN A 282 9.96 23.30 11.18
N GLU A 283 10.86 22.33 11.40
CA GLU A 283 11.84 21.86 10.41
C GLU A 283 11.19 21.23 9.16
N ASP A 284 10.09 20.49 9.31
CA ASP A 284 9.38 19.83 8.20
C ASP A 284 8.76 20.84 7.24
N VAL A 285 8.13 21.88 7.78
CA VAL A 285 7.56 22.98 6.95
C VAL A 285 8.66 23.75 6.24
N ALA A 286 9.77 24.04 6.94
CA ALA A 286 10.92 24.70 6.32
C ALA A 286 11.50 23.86 5.18
N TRP A 287 11.65 22.56 5.41
CA TRP A 287 12.16 21.62 4.41
C TRP A 287 11.24 21.56 3.17
N LEU A 288 9.90 21.36 3.38
CA LEU A 288 8.92 21.34 2.29
C LEU A 288 8.95 22.63 1.45
N ALA A 289 8.93 23.78 2.11
CA ALA A 289 8.93 25.08 1.43
C ALA A 289 10.20 25.27 0.58
N ASN A 290 11.37 24.90 1.11
CA ASN A 290 12.63 24.94 0.36
C ASN A 290 12.64 23.94 -0.80
N TYR A 291 12.17 22.71 -0.57
CA TYR A 291 12.08 21.68 -1.61
C TYR A 291 11.18 22.15 -2.76
N PHE A 292 9.98 22.60 -2.48
CA PHE A 292 9.05 23.07 -3.51
C PHE A 292 9.58 24.32 -4.23
N ASN A 293 10.26 25.23 -3.52
CA ASN A 293 10.89 26.40 -4.13
C ASN A 293 12.03 26.01 -5.10
N SER A 294 12.72 24.90 -4.85
CA SER A 294 13.78 24.37 -5.72
C SER A 294 13.27 23.46 -6.85
N THR A 295 11.99 23.03 -6.80
CA THR A 295 11.41 22.12 -7.79
C THR A 295 11.10 22.86 -9.09
N THR A 296 11.53 22.31 -10.22
CA THR A 296 11.19 22.85 -11.55
C THR A 296 9.71 22.59 -11.84
N PRO A 297 8.90 23.63 -12.11
CA PRO A 297 7.49 23.47 -12.43
C PRO A 297 7.29 22.86 -13.82
N THR A 298 6.16 22.16 -14.02
CA THR A 298 5.68 21.81 -15.35
C THR A 298 5.17 23.04 -16.09
N LYS A 299 5.24 23.00 -17.42
CA LYS A 299 4.73 24.07 -18.27
C LYS A 299 3.37 23.72 -18.83
N LYS A 300 2.59 24.74 -19.13
CA LYS A 300 1.42 24.62 -19.99
C LYS A 300 1.81 24.09 -21.36
N ASN A 301 0.85 23.52 -22.07
CA ASN A 301 1.06 22.88 -23.36
C ASN A 301 -0.17 23.05 -24.25
N GLU A 302 -0.15 22.49 -25.44
CA GLU A 302 -1.24 22.59 -26.43
C GLU A 302 -2.60 22.06 -25.93
N TYR A 303 -2.61 21.22 -24.90
CA TYR A 303 -3.82 20.65 -24.30
C TYR A 303 -4.35 21.46 -23.10
N THR A 304 -3.65 22.51 -22.67
CA THR A 304 -4.07 23.33 -21.53
C THR A 304 -5.45 23.94 -21.78
N GLY A 305 -6.40 23.62 -20.90
CA GLY A 305 -7.77 24.12 -21.00
C GLY A 305 -8.63 23.43 -22.07
N MET A 306 -8.17 22.33 -22.68
CA MET A 306 -8.92 21.59 -23.72
C MET A 306 -10.34 21.23 -23.27
N PHE A 307 -10.53 20.93 -22.00
CA PHE A 307 -11.81 20.58 -21.39
C PHE A 307 -12.31 21.60 -20.37
N GLN A 308 -11.90 22.87 -20.50
CA GLN A 308 -12.36 23.94 -19.60
C GLN A 308 -13.89 24.04 -19.61
N GLY A 309 -14.50 24.01 -18.43
CA GLY A 309 -15.96 24.09 -18.26
C GLY A 309 -16.72 22.81 -18.55
N TYR A 310 -16.03 21.68 -18.79
CA TYR A 310 -16.67 20.37 -18.93
C TYR A 310 -17.08 19.81 -17.58
N ASN A 311 -18.15 18.99 -17.56
CA ASN A 311 -18.40 18.11 -16.45
C ASN A 311 -17.25 17.11 -16.30
N VAL A 312 -16.99 16.66 -15.09
CA VAL A 312 -15.90 15.72 -14.81
C VAL A 312 -16.44 14.54 -14.04
N ILE A 313 -16.27 13.35 -14.58
CA ILE A 313 -16.56 12.09 -13.88
C ILE A 313 -15.27 11.31 -13.73
N GLN A 314 -14.93 10.99 -12.49
CA GLN A 314 -13.74 10.22 -12.14
C GLN A 314 -14.15 8.90 -11.50
N LEU A 315 -13.79 7.78 -12.15
CA LEU A 315 -13.97 6.43 -11.63
C LEU A 315 -12.63 5.87 -11.19
N VAL A 316 -12.59 5.35 -9.97
CA VAL A 316 -11.49 4.52 -9.48
C VAL A 316 -12.03 3.11 -9.35
N ILE A 317 -11.53 2.21 -10.21
CA ILE A 317 -12.04 0.85 -10.40
C ILE A 317 -11.30 -0.10 -9.47
N GLU A 318 -12.02 -0.74 -8.57
CA GLU A 318 -11.49 -1.69 -7.58
C GLU A 318 -10.83 -2.89 -8.25
N GLY A 319 -9.55 -3.17 -7.89
CA GLY A 319 -8.81 -4.34 -8.32
C GLY A 319 -8.60 -4.47 -9.83
N PHE A 320 -8.51 -3.36 -10.56
CA PHE A 320 -8.53 -3.35 -12.01
C PHE A 320 -7.14 -3.53 -12.64
N SER A 321 -7.08 -4.34 -13.69
CA SER A 321 -5.91 -4.49 -14.56
C SER A 321 -6.26 -4.23 -16.01
N GLY A 322 -5.43 -3.47 -16.72
CA GLY A 322 -5.57 -3.23 -18.15
C GLY A 322 -5.53 -4.50 -19.02
N TYR A 323 -4.96 -5.59 -18.51
CA TYR A 323 -4.98 -6.90 -19.17
C TYR A 323 -6.39 -7.50 -19.28
N ALA A 324 -7.37 -7.01 -18.54
CA ALA A 324 -8.77 -7.45 -18.59
C ALA A 324 -9.60 -6.67 -19.62
N ILE A 325 -9.03 -5.71 -20.33
CA ILE A 325 -9.74 -4.98 -21.38
C ILE A 325 -9.84 -5.85 -22.64
N ASP A 326 -11.07 -6.17 -23.03
CA ASP A 326 -11.38 -7.03 -24.16
C ASP A 326 -12.48 -6.40 -25.03
N PRO A 327 -12.34 -6.37 -26.38
CA PRO A 327 -13.32 -5.72 -27.27
C PRO A 327 -14.72 -6.33 -27.23
N HIS A 328 -14.89 -7.56 -26.76
CA HIS A 328 -16.15 -8.27 -26.69
C HIS A 328 -16.75 -8.35 -25.30
N LEU A 329 -15.90 -8.52 -24.27
CA LEU A 329 -16.33 -8.70 -22.88
C LEU A 329 -16.47 -7.37 -22.15
N THR A 330 -15.59 -6.41 -22.45
CA THR A 330 -15.55 -5.09 -21.83
C THR A 330 -15.50 -3.97 -22.88
N PRO A 331 -16.50 -3.92 -23.80
CA PRO A 331 -16.47 -3.07 -25.01
C PRO A 331 -16.42 -1.58 -24.70
N THR A 332 -16.99 -1.13 -23.56
CA THR A 332 -16.97 0.27 -23.16
C THR A 332 -15.58 0.70 -22.71
N LEU A 333 -14.95 -0.07 -21.82
CA LEU A 333 -13.57 0.15 -21.40
C LEU A 333 -12.61 0.09 -22.60
N TYR A 334 -12.80 -0.88 -23.50
CA TYR A 334 -12.02 -0.99 -24.73
C TYR A 334 -12.14 0.27 -25.59
N LYS A 335 -13.37 0.72 -25.89
CA LYS A 335 -13.62 1.92 -26.65
C LYS A 335 -12.93 3.14 -26.05
N LEU A 336 -13.19 3.43 -24.76
CA LEU A 336 -12.69 4.65 -24.13
C LEU A 336 -11.16 4.66 -24.00
N SER A 337 -10.54 3.51 -23.81
CA SER A 337 -9.07 3.39 -23.73
C SER A 337 -8.36 3.53 -25.09
N HIS A 338 -9.09 3.45 -26.21
CA HIS A 338 -8.53 3.55 -27.56
C HIS A 338 -8.96 4.80 -28.32
N GLU A 339 -10.02 5.49 -27.88
CA GLU A 339 -10.55 6.68 -28.57
C GLU A 339 -10.23 8.00 -27.83
N GLY A 340 -9.63 7.96 -26.62
CA GLY A 340 -9.20 9.11 -25.84
C GLY A 340 -7.71 9.38 -25.92
N PHE A 341 -7.12 9.78 -24.78
CA PHE A 341 -5.68 9.74 -24.59
C PHE A 341 -5.27 8.27 -24.37
N VAL A 342 -4.37 7.76 -25.20
CA VAL A 342 -3.93 6.36 -25.19
C VAL A 342 -2.55 6.28 -24.57
N PHE A 343 -2.47 5.79 -23.34
CA PHE A 343 -1.23 5.72 -22.57
C PHE A 343 -0.57 4.34 -22.71
N SER A 344 0.60 4.29 -23.33
CA SER A 344 1.33 3.03 -23.54
C SER A 344 2.18 2.60 -22.32
N ASN A 345 2.52 3.53 -21.42
CA ASN A 345 3.40 3.31 -20.27
C ASN A 345 2.81 3.86 -18.96
N TYR A 346 1.56 3.50 -18.67
CA TYR A 346 0.89 3.85 -17.42
C TYR A 346 0.98 2.70 -16.41
N TYR A 347 1.26 3.03 -15.13
CA TYR A 347 1.48 2.08 -14.05
C TYR A 347 0.62 2.39 -12.83
N THR A 348 0.11 1.32 -12.20
CA THR A 348 -0.63 1.38 -10.93
C THR A 348 0.19 0.66 -9.86
N ALA A 349 0.94 1.40 -9.07
CA ALA A 349 1.75 0.83 -8.00
C ALA A 349 0.85 0.33 -6.85
N LEU A 350 1.18 -0.85 -6.32
CA LEU A 350 0.51 -1.40 -5.14
C LEU A 350 1.15 -0.83 -3.87
N HIS A 351 0.35 -0.27 -2.97
CA HIS A 351 0.77 0.21 -1.67
C HIS A 351 -0.01 -0.47 -0.55
N TYR A 352 0.54 -0.46 0.66
CA TYR A 352 -0.16 -0.91 1.86
C TYR A 352 -1.57 -0.27 1.97
N THR A 353 -2.59 -1.03 2.40
CA THR A 353 -4.01 -0.62 2.35
C THR A 353 -4.47 -0.18 0.96
N SER A 354 -4.13 -0.98 0.00
CA SER A 354 -4.29 -0.89 -1.46
C SER A 354 -5.32 0.14 -1.96
N THR A 355 -6.62 -0.05 -1.75
CA THR A 355 -7.68 0.85 -2.24
C THR A 355 -7.52 2.29 -1.72
N SER A 356 -7.38 2.46 -0.38
CA SER A 356 -7.25 3.81 0.20
C SER A 356 -5.98 4.53 -0.26
N ASN A 357 -4.90 3.80 -0.54
CA ASN A 357 -3.66 4.38 -1.04
C ASN A 357 -3.69 4.61 -2.57
N GLY A 358 -4.47 3.84 -3.32
CA GLY A 358 -4.83 4.16 -4.71
C GLY A 358 -5.63 5.48 -4.79
N GLU A 359 -6.60 5.66 -3.89
CA GLU A 359 -7.35 6.93 -3.76
C GLU A 359 -6.42 8.12 -3.42
N CYS A 360 -5.45 7.92 -2.52
CA CYS A 360 -4.46 8.97 -2.20
C CYS A 360 -3.70 9.44 -3.44
N GLN A 361 -3.24 8.50 -4.26
CA GLN A 361 -2.50 8.82 -5.47
C GLN A 361 -3.37 9.55 -6.50
N THR A 362 -4.58 9.06 -6.74
CA THR A 362 -5.47 9.61 -7.78
C THR A 362 -6.14 10.93 -7.39
N LEU A 363 -6.50 11.12 -6.10
CA LEU A 363 -7.26 12.28 -5.64
C LEU A 363 -6.38 13.41 -5.10
N LEU A 364 -5.20 13.08 -4.54
CA LEU A 364 -4.30 14.08 -3.98
C LEU A 364 -3.07 14.36 -4.86
N GLY A 365 -2.76 13.52 -5.85
CA GLY A 365 -1.53 13.62 -6.64
C GLY A 365 -0.27 13.42 -5.80
N LEU A 366 -0.36 12.66 -4.71
CA LEU A 366 0.69 12.44 -3.72
C LEU A 366 0.91 10.94 -3.49
N TYR A 367 2.16 10.52 -3.34
CA TYR A 367 2.46 9.14 -2.94
C TYR A 367 2.02 8.91 -1.49
N PRO A 368 1.27 7.85 -1.18
CA PRO A 368 0.83 7.58 0.17
C PRO A 368 2.01 7.24 1.08
N LYS A 369 1.87 7.54 2.38
CA LYS A 369 2.75 6.97 3.38
C LYS A 369 2.56 5.45 3.41
N ASN A 370 3.66 4.71 3.29
CA ASN A 370 3.63 3.26 3.41
C ASN A 370 3.70 2.88 4.90
N GLY A 371 2.57 2.59 5.49
CA GLY A 371 2.44 2.27 6.91
C GLY A 371 1.25 3.00 7.56
N ASN A 372 1.25 3.08 8.90
CA ASN A 372 0.21 3.75 9.67
C ASN A 372 0.69 5.15 10.14
N PRO A 373 -0.17 6.16 10.26
CA PRO A 373 -1.60 6.14 9.92
C PRO A 373 -1.85 6.11 8.41
N ILE A 374 -2.99 5.54 8.00
CA ILE A 374 -3.43 5.55 6.60
C ILE A 374 -3.61 7.00 6.16
N THR A 375 -2.94 7.39 5.06
CA THR A 375 -2.84 8.78 4.62
C THR A 375 -4.21 9.43 4.43
N MET A 376 -5.13 8.81 3.69
CA MET A 376 -6.46 9.36 3.46
C MET A 376 -7.26 9.51 4.76
N LYS A 377 -7.28 8.49 5.63
CA LYS A 377 -7.94 8.57 6.95
C LYS A 377 -7.36 9.72 7.77
N ARG A 378 -6.04 9.90 7.73
CA ARG A 378 -5.34 10.94 8.49
C ARG A 378 -5.72 12.36 8.04
N THR A 379 -5.89 12.59 6.73
CA THR A 379 -6.36 13.89 6.22
C THR A 379 -7.74 14.26 6.77
N GLY A 380 -8.65 13.28 6.86
CA GLY A 380 -9.98 13.48 7.44
C GLY A 380 -9.95 13.74 8.94
N VAL A 381 -9.12 13.00 9.69
CA VAL A 381 -8.99 13.15 11.15
C VAL A 381 -8.40 14.52 11.53
N LEU A 382 -7.39 14.99 10.79
CA LEU A 382 -6.75 16.28 11.03
C LEU A 382 -7.52 17.46 10.43
N GLY A 383 -8.41 17.20 9.46
CA GLY A 383 -9.02 18.25 8.66
C GLY A 383 -8.03 18.95 7.75
N THR A 384 -6.99 18.26 7.29
CA THR A 384 -5.92 18.81 6.46
C THR A 384 -6.49 19.45 5.18
N ASN A 385 -6.05 20.67 4.85
CA ASN A 385 -6.46 21.34 3.62
C ASN A 385 -5.88 20.60 2.39
N ALA A 386 -6.75 19.99 1.60
CA ALA A 386 -6.39 19.32 0.35
C ALA A 386 -6.57 20.27 -0.87
N TYR A 387 -6.02 21.45 -0.77
CA TYR A 387 -6.25 22.60 -1.68
C TYR A 387 -6.20 22.23 -3.17
N PHE A 388 -5.32 21.34 -3.57
CA PHE A 388 -5.16 20.90 -4.96
C PHE A 388 -6.02 19.69 -5.34
N SER A 389 -6.79 19.06 -4.42
CA SER A 389 -7.70 17.99 -4.82
C SER A 389 -8.67 18.50 -5.90
N LEU A 390 -9.03 17.64 -6.84
CA LEU A 390 -9.93 18.04 -7.93
C LEU A 390 -11.29 18.54 -7.39
N ALA A 391 -11.76 17.92 -6.31
CA ALA A 391 -12.98 18.34 -5.62
C ALA A 391 -12.91 19.79 -5.12
N GLN A 392 -11.82 20.18 -4.46
CA GLN A 392 -11.65 21.58 -3.99
C GLN A 392 -11.42 22.54 -5.14
N GLN A 393 -10.61 22.20 -6.15
CA GLN A 393 -10.38 23.04 -7.31
C GLN A 393 -11.70 23.32 -8.05
N LEU A 394 -12.48 22.29 -8.36
CA LEU A 394 -13.73 22.41 -9.08
C LEU A 394 -14.84 23.03 -8.22
N GLY A 395 -14.85 22.74 -6.90
CA GLY A 395 -15.75 23.41 -5.97
C GLY A 395 -15.54 24.94 -5.95
N ARG A 396 -14.29 25.40 -5.93
CA ARG A 396 -13.96 26.85 -6.06
C ARG A 396 -14.37 27.41 -7.42
N ALA A 397 -14.38 26.59 -8.47
CA ALA A 397 -14.86 26.97 -9.80
C ALA A 397 -16.40 26.91 -9.95
N GLY A 398 -17.15 26.64 -8.89
CA GLY A 398 -18.62 26.63 -8.88
C GLY A 398 -19.28 25.34 -9.36
N TYR A 399 -18.55 24.22 -9.36
CA TYR A 399 -19.10 22.90 -9.69
C TYR A 399 -19.88 22.31 -8.52
N GLN A 400 -20.93 21.57 -8.84
CA GLN A 400 -21.52 20.62 -7.89
C GLN A 400 -20.56 19.44 -7.71
N VAL A 401 -20.12 19.17 -6.48
CA VAL A 401 -19.09 18.13 -6.19
C VAL A 401 -19.69 17.02 -5.36
N LEU A 402 -19.71 15.80 -5.92
CA LEU A 402 -20.30 14.60 -5.31
C LEU A 402 -19.32 13.42 -5.34
N GLY A 403 -19.46 12.52 -4.38
CA GLY A 403 -18.67 11.28 -4.36
C GLY A 403 -19.49 10.11 -3.84
N TYR A 404 -19.27 8.92 -4.42
CA TYR A 404 -20.08 7.73 -4.17
C TYR A 404 -19.21 6.49 -3.96
N HIS A 405 -19.64 5.61 -3.02
CA HIS A 405 -19.04 4.31 -2.81
C HIS A 405 -20.08 3.26 -2.38
N GLY A 406 -20.05 2.11 -3.03
CA GLY A 406 -20.97 1.00 -2.80
C GLY A 406 -20.70 0.18 -1.53
N ASN A 407 -20.23 0.80 -0.44
CA ASN A 407 -19.88 0.11 0.80
C ASN A 407 -20.23 0.95 2.04
N TYR A 408 -19.99 0.38 3.23
CA TYR A 408 -20.01 1.11 4.51
C TYR A 408 -18.83 2.09 4.63
N ASP A 409 -18.80 2.88 5.71
CA ASP A 409 -17.67 3.76 6.03
C ASP A 409 -16.43 2.97 6.43
N MET A 410 -15.70 2.48 5.41
CA MET A 410 -14.39 1.86 5.58
C MET A 410 -13.28 2.91 5.46
N TYR A 411 -12.21 2.74 6.24
CA TYR A 411 -11.05 3.63 6.26
C TYR A 411 -11.36 5.10 6.58
N GLY A 412 -12.56 5.40 7.15
CA GLY A 412 -12.98 6.75 7.49
C GLY A 412 -13.24 7.64 6.27
N ARG A 413 -13.76 7.07 5.19
CA ARG A 413 -14.04 7.79 3.93
C ARG A 413 -15.04 8.92 4.11
N GLN A 414 -16.05 8.75 4.97
CA GLN A 414 -16.99 9.83 5.27
C GLN A 414 -16.26 11.11 5.71
N ALA A 415 -15.28 10.99 6.60
CA ALA A 415 -14.51 12.14 7.06
C ALA A 415 -13.51 12.64 6.01
N SER A 416 -12.73 11.73 5.40
CA SER A 416 -11.68 12.11 4.46
C SER A 416 -12.25 12.73 3.17
N HIS A 417 -13.25 12.11 2.56
CA HIS A 417 -13.82 12.60 1.30
C HIS A 417 -14.66 13.87 1.49
N SER A 418 -15.39 14.01 2.61
CA SER A 418 -16.03 15.29 2.95
C SER A 418 -14.98 16.39 3.14
N ASN A 419 -13.84 16.08 3.75
CA ASN A 419 -12.71 17.02 3.89
C ASN A 419 -12.07 17.41 2.56
N LEU A 420 -12.07 16.48 1.58
CA LEU A 420 -11.63 16.78 0.20
C LEU A 420 -12.60 17.70 -0.57
N GLY A 421 -13.81 17.93 -0.07
CA GLY A 421 -14.83 18.77 -0.68
C GLY A 421 -15.99 18.03 -1.34
N TYR A 422 -16.06 16.72 -1.24
CA TYR A 422 -17.17 15.93 -1.78
C TYR A 422 -18.40 15.98 -0.86
N THR A 423 -19.58 16.15 -1.43
CA THR A 423 -20.82 15.66 -0.82
C THR A 423 -20.78 14.14 -0.94
N TRP A 424 -20.28 13.48 0.12
CA TRP A 424 -20.00 12.06 0.13
C TRP A 424 -21.23 11.24 0.45
N LYS A 425 -21.55 10.25 -0.39
CA LYS A 425 -22.66 9.32 -0.22
C LYS A 425 -22.17 7.87 -0.32
N GLN A 426 -22.60 7.06 0.62
CA GLN A 426 -22.26 5.64 0.69
C GLN A 426 -23.44 4.86 1.27
N PHE A 427 -23.36 3.52 1.31
CA PHE A 427 -24.41 2.71 1.93
C PHE A 427 -24.66 3.15 3.37
N GLY A 428 -25.93 3.36 3.69
CA GLY A 428 -26.36 3.90 4.98
C GLY A 428 -26.21 5.42 5.14
N THR A 429 -25.66 6.12 4.15
CA THR A 429 -25.50 7.58 4.17
C THR A 429 -25.80 8.15 2.77
N GLY A 430 -27.07 8.18 2.41
CA GLY A 430 -27.57 8.81 1.17
C GLY A 430 -27.39 8.01 -0.11
N LEU A 431 -26.96 6.75 -0.06
CA LEU A 431 -26.95 5.81 -1.16
C LEU A 431 -27.68 4.52 -0.78
N GLU A 432 -28.79 4.25 -1.47
CA GLU A 432 -29.58 3.03 -1.30
C GLU A 432 -29.01 1.90 -2.17
N LEU A 433 -28.81 0.71 -1.58
CA LEU A 433 -28.30 -0.48 -2.26
C LEU A 433 -29.09 -1.72 -1.81
N ASP A 434 -28.99 -2.79 -2.58
CA ASP A 434 -29.58 -4.07 -2.23
C ASP A 434 -29.08 -4.57 -0.87
N THR A 435 -30.03 -5.09 -0.08
CA THR A 435 -29.74 -5.64 1.24
C THR A 435 -30.13 -7.10 1.33
N THR A 436 -29.47 -7.82 2.22
CA THR A 436 -29.87 -9.16 2.67
C THR A 436 -31.16 -9.09 3.51
N ALA A 437 -31.73 -10.22 3.82
CA ALA A 437 -32.90 -10.30 4.72
C ALA A 437 -32.63 -9.73 6.13
N SER A 438 -31.37 -9.61 6.54
CA SER A 438 -30.97 -8.97 7.80
C SER A 438 -30.79 -7.44 7.70
N GLY A 439 -30.99 -6.84 6.52
CA GLY A 439 -30.83 -5.40 6.28
C GLY A 439 -29.38 -4.96 6.05
N GLU A 440 -28.45 -5.90 5.91
CA GLU A 440 -27.07 -5.62 5.59
C GLU A 440 -26.87 -5.54 4.07
N ILE A 441 -25.85 -4.80 3.62
CA ILE A 441 -25.52 -4.73 2.20
C ILE A 441 -25.35 -6.13 1.60
N ALA A 442 -25.93 -6.36 0.43
CA ALA A 442 -25.72 -7.58 -0.34
C ALA A 442 -24.33 -7.53 -0.99
N TRP A 443 -23.36 -8.16 -0.35
CA TRP A 443 -21.94 -8.07 -0.68
C TRP A 443 -21.50 -9.03 -1.80
N PRO A 444 -20.62 -8.57 -2.74
CA PRO A 444 -20.29 -7.17 -3.02
C PRO A 444 -21.50 -6.43 -3.64
N ALA A 445 -21.55 -5.10 -3.47
CA ALA A 445 -22.55 -4.31 -4.18
C ALA A 445 -22.25 -4.29 -5.69
N ARG A 446 -23.29 -4.06 -6.50
CA ARG A 446 -23.13 -3.92 -7.95
C ARG A 446 -22.79 -2.48 -8.30
N ASP A 447 -21.77 -2.28 -9.12
CA ASP A 447 -21.41 -0.94 -9.60
C ASP A 447 -22.51 -0.34 -10.48
N THR A 448 -23.21 -1.16 -11.27
CA THR A 448 -24.41 -0.72 -12.02
C THR A 448 -25.47 -0.11 -11.09
N GLN A 449 -25.72 -0.71 -9.93
CA GLN A 449 -26.68 -0.19 -8.95
C GLN A 449 -26.22 1.12 -8.29
N VAL A 450 -24.92 1.26 -8.05
CA VAL A 450 -24.35 2.53 -7.56
C VAL A 450 -24.63 3.66 -8.56
N ILE A 451 -24.41 3.43 -9.86
CA ILE A 451 -24.71 4.41 -10.91
C ILE A 451 -26.22 4.69 -10.97
N GLU A 452 -27.06 3.64 -11.03
CA GLU A 452 -28.52 3.79 -11.12
C GLU A 452 -29.09 4.67 -10.00
N ASN A 453 -28.60 4.47 -8.76
CA ASN A 453 -29.15 5.12 -7.55
C ASN A 453 -28.49 6.47 -7.22
N SER A 454 -27.53 6.91 -8.03
CA SER A 454 -26.79 8.17 -7.79
C SER A 454 -26.85 9.17 -8.94
N VAL A 455 -27.02 8.71 -10.16
CA VAL A 455 -26.91 9.57 -11.35
C VAL A 455 -27.94 10.71 -11.37
N ASP A 456 -29.12 10.51 -10.82
CA ASP A 456 -30.19 11.51 -10.76
C ASP A 456 -29.86 12.70 -9.82
N ASP A 457 -28.89 12.55 -8.93
CA ASP A 457 -28.43 13.62 -8.04
C ASP A 457 -27.77 14.79 -8.78
N TYR A 458 -27.23 14.56 -9.99
CA TYR A 458 -26.44 15.55 -10.73
C TYR A 458 -26.78 15.66 -12.21
N ILE A 459 -27.35 14.60 -12.83
CA ILE A 459 -27.54 14.54 -14.29
C ILE A 459 -28.38 15.71 -14.83
N ASN A 460 -29.34 16.21 -14.03
CA ASN A 460 -30.24 17.31 -14.37
C ASN A 460 -29.76 18.67 -13.86
N SER A 461 -28.57 18.76 -13.23
CA SER A 461 -28.02 20.04 -12.74
C SER A 461 -27.83 21.03 -13.89
N GLN A 462 -28.08 22.31 -13.62
CA GLN A 462 -27.76 23.40 -14.54
C GLN A 462 -26.29 23.86 -14.41
N GLU A 463 -25.69 23.57 -13.28
CA GLU A 463 -24.29 23.85 -12.99
C GLU A 463 -23.42 22.67 -13.49
N PRO A 464 -22.17 22.91 -13.88
CA PRO A 464 -21.26 21.83 -14.16
C PRO A 464 -21.03 21.01 -12.89
N PHE A 465 -20.76 19.72 -13.05
CA PHE A 465 -20.55 18.80 -11.92
C PHE A 465 -19.22 18.08 -12.01
N HIS A 466 -18.69 17.77 -10.82
CA HIS A 466 -17.62 16.79 -10.62
C HIS A 466 -18.14 15.66 -9.77
N VAL A 467 -18.06 14.43 -10.31
CA VAL A 467 -18.52 13.23 -9.61
C VAL A 467 -17.39 12.21 -9.52
N TYR A 468 -17.14 11.75 -8.31
CA TYR A 468 -16.19 10.69 -8.02
C TYR A 468 -16.93 9.39 -7.69
N TYR A 469 -16.54 8.30 -8.35
CA TYR A 469 -17.01 6.95 -8.06
C TYR A 469 -15.84 6.05 -7.66
N LEU A 470 -15.92 5.47 -6.48
CA LEU A 470 -15.10 4.33 -6.10
C LEU A 470 -15.93 3.07 -6.29
N THR A 471 -15.56 2.22 -7.24
CA THR A 471 -16.28 0.99 -7.50
C THR A 471 -16.01 -0.07 -6.44
N ILE A 472 -16.72 -1.19 -6.47
CA ILE A 472 -16.61 -2.23 -5.44
C ILE A 472 -16.77 -3.65 -5.99
N SER A 473 -17.37 -3.83 -7.16
CA SER A 473 -17.63 -5.16 -7.71
C SER A 473 -16.38 -5.98 -7.97
N GLY A 474 -15.23 -5.32 -8.24
CA GLY A 474 -13.91 -5.93 -8.41
C GLY A 474 -13.23 -6.42 -7.15
N HIS A 475 -13.87 -6.27 -5.97
CA HIS A 475 -13.26 -6.66 -4.71
C HIS A 475 -13.07 -8.17 -4.57
N MET A 476 -11.87 -8.58 -4.18
CA MET A 476 -11.56 -9.99 -3.89
C MET A 476 -12.46 -10.58 -2.77
N PRO A 477 -12.67 -11.90 -2.68
CA PRO A 477 -12.11 -12.96 -3.52
C PRO A 477 -12.87 -13.14 -4.84
N TYR A 478 -12.13 -13.55 -5.88
CA TYR A 478 -12.71 -13.83 -7.18
C TYR A 478 -13.33 -15.24 -7.18
N VAL A 479 -14.58 -15.29 -6.82
CA VAL A 479 -15.38 -16.52 -6.70
C VAL A 479 -16.78 -16.27 -7.24
N GLN A 480 -17.46 -17.33 -7.62
CA GLN A 480 -18.85 -17.23 -8.08
C GLN A 480 -19.73 -16.62 -6.96
N ASN A 481 -20.21 -15.42 -7.20
CA ASN A 481 -21.05 -14.63 -6.31
C ASN A 481 -22.13 -13.88 -7.09
N ARG A 482 -22.86 -12.96 -6.47
CA ARG A 482 -23.93 -12.17 -7.12
C ARG A 482 -23.44 -11.29 -8.28
N ILE A 483 -22.15 -10.90 -8.30
CA ILE A 483 -21.56 -10.12 -9.39
C ILE A 483 -21.32 -11.02 -10.60
N VAL A 484 -20.75 -12.21 -10.37
CA VAL A 484 -20.39 -13.18 -11.43
C VAL A 484 -21.62 -13.83 -12.06
N GLN A 485 -22.69 -14.02 -11.27
CA GLN A 485 -23.88 -14.77 -11.70
C GLN A 485 -24.50 -14.31 -13.04
N PRO A 486 -24.63 -13.00 -13.34
CA PRO A 486 -25.20 -12.55 -14.61
C PRO A 486 -24.33 -12.84 -15.85
N TYR A 487 -23.03 -13.09 -15.66
CA TYR A 487 -22.02 -13.21 -16.72
C TYR A 487 -21.52 -14.65 -16.90
N LEU A 488 -22.15 -15.63 -16.22
CA LEU A 488 -21.66 -17.02 -16.20
C LEU A 488 -21.50 -17.64 -17.58
N ASP A 489 -22.46 -17.41 -18.49
CA ASP A 489 -22.44 -18.03 -19.80
C ASP A 489 -21.26 -17.53 -20.64
N GLU A 490 -20.94 -16.23 -20.53
CA GLU A 490 -19.83 -15.61 -21.22
C GLU A 490 -18.48 -16.04 -20.65
N VAL A 491 -18.31 -15.94 -19.30
CA VAL A 491 -17.01 -16.17 -18.70
C VAL A 491 -16.64 -17.65 -18.60
N ARG A 492 -17.61 -18.57 -18.49
CA ARG A 492 -17.33 -20.02 -18.47
C ARG A 492 -16.90 -20.58 -19.84
N ALA A 493 -17.10 -19.83 -20.92
CA ALA A 493 -16.58 -20.15 -22.23
C ALA A 493 -15.10 -19.77 -22.42
N LEU A 494 -14.51 -18.98 -21.52
CA LEU A 494 -13.12 -18.51 -21.62
C LEU A 494 -12.13 -19.62 -21.27
N PRO A 495 -10.95 -19.66 -21.94
CA PRO A 495 -9.92 -20.69 -21.72
C PRO A 495 -9.07 -20.42 -20.47
N TYR A 496 -9.64 -19.89 -19.43
CA TYR A 496 -8.96 -19.50 -18.19
C TYR A 496 -9.40 -20.34 -17.01
N SER A 497 -8.64 -20.28 -15.92
CA SER A 497 -9.05 -20.85 -14.63
C SER A 497 -10.36 -20.21 -14.14
N GLN A 498 -11.08 -20.89 -13.27
CA GLN A 498 -12.33 -20.38 -12.69
C GLN A 498 -12.13 -19.02 -12.01
N THR A 499 -11.02 -18.84 -11.29
CA THR A 499 -10.70 -17.58 -10.61
C THR A 499 -10.56 -16.43 -11.61
N THR A 500 -9.87 -16.64 -12.73
CA THR A 500 -9.72 -15.62 -13.77
C THR A 500 -11.03 -15.37 -14.51
N GLN A 501 -11.84 -16.40 -14.73
CA GLN A 501 -13.19 -16.25 -15.26
C GLN A 501 -14.08 -15.40 -14.34
N ASP A 502 -14.04 -15.67 -13.02
CA ASP A 502 -14.82 -14.92 -12.04
C ASP A 502 -14.30 -13.47 -11.93
N TYR A 503 -12.99 -13.24 -12.02
CA TYR A 503 -12.41 -11.90 -12.12
C TYR A 503 -12.89 -11.15 -13.36
N MET A 504 -12.86 -11.77 -14.55
CA MET A 504 -13.37 -11.15 -15.79
C MET A 504 -14.83 -10.71 -15.63
N ALA A 505 -15.67 -11.50 -14.97
CA ALA A 505 -17.06 -11.13 -14.69
C ALA A 505 -17.17 -9.85 -13.83
N THR A 506 -16.25 -9.64 -12.89
CA THR A 506 -16.24 -8.40 -12.08
C THR A 506 -15.86 -7.19 -12.92
N VAL A 507 -14.94 -7.33 -13.87
CA VAL A 507 -14.57 -6.26 -14.79
C VAL A 507 -15.68 -5.96 -15.79
N MET A 508 -16.43 -7.00 -16.23
CA MET A 508 -17.64 -6.82 -17.04
C MET A 508 -18.72 -6.03 -16.29
N GLU A 509 -18.89 -6.22 -14.99
CA GLU A 509 -19.81 -5.40 -14.18
C GLU A 509 -19.38 -3.93 -14.14
N ALA A 510 -18.09 -3.64 -13.99
CA ALA A 510 -17.57 -2.28 -14.06
C ALA A 510 -17.75 -1.66 -15.46
N ASP A 511 -17.54 -2.44 -16.52
CA ASP A 511 -17.82 -2.01 -17.92
C ASP A 511 -19.28 -1.65 -18.13
N ARG A 512 -20.20 -2.49 -17.63
CA ARG A 512 -21.64 -2.23 -17.72
C ARG A 512 -22.06 -1.00 -16.90
N ALA A 513 -21.47 -0.77 -15.74
CA ALA A 513 -21.71 0.43 -14.96
C ALA A 513 -21.28 1.69 -15.73
N LEU A 514 -20.12 1.64 -16.39
CA LEU A 514 -19.63 2.73 -17.22
C LEU A 514 -20.51 2.92 -18.47
N GLU A 515 -20.91 1.85 -19.15
CA GLU A 515 -21.86 1.90 -20.29
C GLU A 515 -23.16 2.61 -19.88
N LEU A 516 -23.77 2.19 -18.76
CA LEU A 516 -24.98 2.77 -18.23
C LEU A 516 -24.83 4.28 -17.97
N LEU A 517 -23.69 4.67 -17.37
CA LEU A 517 -23.36 6.07 -17.10
C LEU A 517 -23.31 6.89 -18.40
N LEU A 518 -22.60 6.40 -19.41
CA LEU A 518 -22.52 7.07 -20.73
C LEU A 518 -23.89 7.20 -21.38
N GLN A 519 -24.73 6.17 -21.33
CA GLN A 519 -26.10 6.22 -21.85
C GLN A 519 -26.96 7.28 -21.14
N LYS A 520 -26.83 7.40 -19.82
CA LYS A 520 -27.52 8.44 -19.04
C LYS A 520 -27.04 9.84 -19.40
N LEU A 521 -25.72 10.03 -19.57
CA LEU A 521 -25.13 11.30 -20.01
C LEU A 521 -25.57 11.69 -21.42
N GLU A 522 -25.63 10.72 -22.34
CA GLU A 522 -26.10 10.92 -23.70
C GLU A 522 -27.59 11.33 -23.72
N ALA A 523 -28.43 10.59 -23.00
CA ALA A 523 -29.86 10.90 -22.89
C ALA A 523 -30.12 12.28 -22.29
N ALA A 524 -29.27 12.76 -21.41
CA ALA A 524 -29.32 14.11 -20.83
C ALA A 524 -28.66 15.20 -21.70
N GLY A 525 -28.06 14.84 -22.85
CA GLY A 525 -27.35 15.75 -23.75
C GLY A 525 -26.07 16.34 -23.14
N LYS A 526 -25.43 15.62 -22.22
CA LYS A 526 -24.24 16.06 -21.49
C LYS A 526 -22.95 15.34 -21.90
N LEU A 527 -23.05 14.24 -22.67
CA LEU A 527 -21.93 13.38 -23.01
C LEU A 527 -20.77 14.13 -23.70
N ASP A 528 -21.09 14.99 -24.69
CA ASP A 528 -20.11 15.77 -25.46
C ASP A 528 -19.36 16.81 -24.62
N LYS A 529 -19.89 17.16 -23.43
CA LYS A 529 -19.28 18.11 -22.49
C LYS A 529 -18.93 17.47 -21.17
N THR A 530 -18.54 16.19 -21.20
CA THR A 530 -18.11 15.46 -20.03
C THR A 530 -16.74 14.83 -20.30
N LEU A 531 -15.78 15.06 -19.38
CA LEU A 531 -14.52 14.35 -19.31
C LEU A 531 -14.69 13.14 -18.42
N ILE A 532 -14.41 11.96 -18.96
CA ILE A 532 -14.36 10.69 -18.21
C ILE A 532 -12.92 10.38 -17.87
N ILE A 533 -12.65 10.17 -16.59
CA ILE A 533 -11.37 9.73 -16.03
C ILE A 533 -11.62 8.36 -15.41
N ALA A 534 -10.91 7.33 -15.83
CA ALA A 534 -11.02 6.02 -15.19
C ALA A 534 -9.68 5.31 -15.11
N THR A 535 -9.40 4.72 -13.95
CA THR A 535 -8.21 3.89 -13.70
C THR A 535 -8.47 2.94 -12.53
N GLY A 536 -7.58 1.94 -12.36
CA GLY A 536 -7.61 1.09 -11.16
C GLY A 536 -7.09 1.82 -9.91
N ASP A 537 -7.61 1.45 -8.76
CA ASP A 537 -7.01 1.78 -7.46
C ASP A 537 -5.70 1.01 -7.27
N HIS A 538 -5.72 -0.28 -7.59
CA HIS A 538 -4.60 -1.21 -7.60
C HIS A 538 -4.88 -2.38 -8.57
N ILE A 539 -3.87 -3.20 -8.82
CA ILE A 539 -3.98 -4.46 -9.58
C ILE A 539 -4.64 -5.56 -8.73
N PRO A 540 -5.14 -6.66 -9.33
CA PRO A 540 -5.69 -7.81 -8.59
C PRO A 540 -4.58 -8.63 -7.90
N TYR A 541 -3.92 -8.03 -6.91
CA TYR A 541 -2.71 -8.54 -6.25
C TYR A 541 -2.91 -9.84 -5.46
N SER A 542 -4.12 -10.15 -5.04
CA SER A 542 -4.40 -11.36 -4.27
C SER A 542 -4.30 -12.67 -5.08
N ASN A 543 -4.13 -12.56 -6.39
CA ASN A 543 -4.10 -13.70 -7.29
C ASN A 543 -3.23 -13.44 -8.53
N ALA A 544 -1.93 -13.68 -8.41
CA ALA A 544 -0.97 -13.50 -9.50
C ALA A 544 -1.33 -14.31 -10.76
N GLY A 545 -1.93 -15.48 -10.61
CA GLY A 545 -2.38 -16.32 -11.71
C GLY A 545 -3.40 -15.64 -12.63
N VAL A 546 -4.22 -14.72 -12.11
CA VAL A 546 -5.14 -13.91 -12.92
C VAL A 546 -4.36 -13.06 -13.91
N LEU A 547 -3.33 -12.35 -13.45
CA LEU A 547 -2.51 -11.49 -14.32
C LEU A 547 -1.73 -12.32 -15.34
N GLU A 548 -1.18 -13.48 -14.94
CA GLU A 548 -0.44 -14.38 -15.83
C GLU A 548 -1.32 -14.93 -16.94
N GLU A 549 -2.53 -15.41 -16.63
CA GLU A 549 -3.47 -15.91 -17.62
C GLU A 549 -3.94 -14.84 -18.59
N LEU A 550 -4.26 -13.63 -18.10
CA LEU A 550 -4.73 -12.54 -18.93
C LEU A 550 -3.63 -11.93 -19.82
N SER A 551 -2.41 -11.80 -19.30
CA SER A 551 -1.28 -11.24 -20.05
C SER A 551 -0.62 -12.25 -20.99
N GLY A 552 -0.85 -13.55 -20.80
CA GLY A 552 -0.14 -14.63 -21.49
C GLY A 552 1.35 -14.72 -21.12
N ARG A 553 1.77 -14.11 -20.00
CA ARG A 553 3.13 -14.10 -19.50
C ARG A 553 3.19 -14.74 -18.11
N THR A 554 4.30 -15.40 -17.81
CA THR A 554 4.62 -15.78 -16.44
C THR A 554 5.44 -14.69 -15.79
N PHE A 555 5.02 -14.19 -14.66
CA PHE A 555 5.70 -13.18 -13.88
C PHE A 555 6.61 -13.88 -12.84
N GLY A 556 7.83 -14.21 -13.23
CA GLY A 556 8.79 -14.87 -12.36
C GLY A 556 8.53 -16.35 -12.12
N SER A 557 9.15 -16.94 -11.10
CA SER A 557 9.08 -18.38 -10.80
C SER A 557 7.98 -18.75 -9.80
N SER A 558 7.18 -17.81 -9.33
CA SER A 558 6.16 -18.06 -8.31
C SER A 558 4.81 -17.47 -8.69
N GLN A 559 3.76 -18.17 -8.27
CA GLN A 559 2.37 -17.66 -8.30
C GLN A 559 2.13 -16.60 -7.21
N ASP A 560 3.17 -16.17 -6.55
CA ASP A 560 3.16 -15.29 -5.40
C ASP A 560 3.78 -13.94 -5.82
N LEU A 561 3.00 -12.88 -5.85
CA LEU A 561 3.49 -11.52 -6.13
C LEU A 561 4.60 -11.09 -5.16
N GLU A 562 4.64 -11.68 -3.97
CA GLU A 562 5.66 -11.48 -2.97
C GLU A 562 7.05 -11.93 -3.44
N ALA A 563 7.14 -13.11 -4.03
CA ALA A 563 8.41 -13.62 -4.56
C ALA A 563 8.89 -12.87 -5.82
N LEU A 564 7.98 -12.21 -6.55
CA LEU A 564 8.34 -11.34 -7.68
C LEU A 564 9.08 -10.08 -7.22
N ASN A 565 8.83 -9.60 -6.01
CA ASN A 565 9.38 -8.36 -5.50
C ASN A 565 10.66 -8.54 -4.65
N GLU A 566 11.05 -9.79 -4.32
CA GLU A 566 12.20 -10.04 -3.45
C GLU A 566 13.53 -10.20 -4.20
N SER A 567 13.50 -10.61 -5.46
CA SER A 567 14.72 -10.83 -6.26
C SER A 567 14.92 -9.82 -7.37
N ALA A 568 13.86 -9.34 -7.99
CA ALA A 568 13.84 -8.31 -9.03
C ALA A 568 12.39 -7.82 -9.24
N ILE A 569 12.21 -6.55 -9.60
CA ILE A 569 10.86 -6.03 -9.93
C ILE A 569 10.51 -6.38 -11.38
N ASP A 570 9.31 -6.93 -11.60
CA ASP A 570 8.70 -6.99 -12.94
C ASP A 570 7.68 -5.84 -13.06
N PHE A 571 8.05 -4.78 -13.75
CA PHE A 571 7.20 -3.59 -13.91
C PHE A 571 5.90 -3.89 -14.67
N ASP A 572 5.88 -4.89 -15.54
CA ASP A 572 4.68 -5.23 -16.32
C ASP A 572 3.55 -5.80 -15.45
N VAL A 573 3.85 -6.31 -14.25
CA VAL A 573 2.84 -6.67 -13.23
C VAL A 573 1.96 -5.48 -12.89
N TYR A 574 2.56 -4.28 -12.82
CA TYR A 574 1.91 -3.03 -12.44
C TYR A 574 1.41 -2.21 -13.62
N LYS A 575 1.65 -2.69 -14.87
CA LYS A 575 1.16 -2.02 -16.07
C LYS A 575 -0.36 -2.03 -16.08
N ASN A 576 -0.96 -0.87 -16.33
CA ASN A 576 -2.41 -0.71 -16.27
C ASN A 576 -2.91 0.27 -17.34
N THR A 577 -4.19 0.61 -17.29
CA THR A 577 -4.82 1.55 -18.21
C THR A 577 -5.33 2.78 -17.46
N LEU A 578 -5.03 3.95 -18.02
CA LEU A 578 -5.66 5.22 -17.68
C LEU A 578 -6.56 5.62 -18.84
N ILE A 579 -7.81 5.89 -18.56
CA ILE A 579 -8.78 6.47 -19.48
C ILE A 579 -8.89 7.97 -19.19
N LEU A 580 -8.58 8.80 -20.19
CA LEU A 580 -8.93 10.21 -20.24
C LEU A 580 -9.65 10.41 -21.57
N TRP A 581 -10.99 10.51 -21.53
CA TRP A 581 -11.82 10.49 -22.72
C TRP A 581 -13.00 11.47 -22.63
N SER A 582 -13.34 12.06 -23.76
CA SER A 582 -14.60 12.79 -23.94
C SER A 582 -15.16 12.49 -25.32
N ALA A 583 -16.49 12.41 -25.46
CA ALA A 583 -17.14 12.23 -26.75
C ALA A 583 -16.85 13.38 -27.75
N SER A 584 -16.36 14.53 -27.28
CA SER A 584 -15.93 15.65 -28.12
C SER A 584 -14.58 15.41 -28.81
N MET A 585 -13.80 14.42 -28.37
CA MET A 585 -12.51 14.08 -29.01
C MET A 585 -12.77 13.44 -30.38
N LYS A 586 -12.05 13.91 -31.41
CA LYS A 586 -12.24 13.42 -32.79
C LYS A 586 -11.26 12.33 -33.16
N GLU A 587 -10.06 12.39 -32.57
CA GLU A 587 -8.94 11.48 -32.83
C GLU A 587 -8.29 11.11 -31.52
N PRO A 588 -7.78 9.88 -31.37
CA PRO A 588 -7.02 9.50 -30.18
C PRO A 588 -5.65 10.21 -30.13
N VAL A 589 -5.22 10.52 -28.93
CA VAL A 589 -3.90 11.12 -28.67
C VAL A 589 -2.99 10.07 -28.06
N GLN A 590 -1.91 9.71 -28.77
CA GLN A 590 -0.93 8.74 -28.29
C GLN A 590 0.02 9.35 -27.28
N VAL A 591 0.22 8.70 -26.14
CA VAL A 591 1.09 9.17 -25.04
C VAL A 591 2.00 8.02 -24.62
N ASP A 592 3.28 8.12 -24.99
CA ASP A 592 4.29 7.08 -24.70
C ASP A 592 5.10 7.35 -23.43
N LYS A 593 4.89 8.52 -22.81
CA LYS A 593 5.57 8.90 -21.57
C LYS A 593 5.24 7.94 -20.42
N VAL A 594 6.26 7.61 -19.63
CA VAL A 594 6.07 6.85 -18.38
C VAL A 594 5.28 7.69 -17.39
N CYS A 595 4.18 7.15 -16.88
CA CYS A 595 3.28 7.85 -15.96
C CYS A 595 2.61 6.87 -14.98
N CYS A 596 2.05 7.41 -13.91
CA CYS A 596 1.37 6.64 -12.88
C CYS A 596 0.23 7.45 -12.24
N GLN A 597 -0.44 6.87 -11.28
CA GLN A 597 -1.65 7.43 -10.66
C GLN A 597 -1.49 8.87 -10.11
N VAL A 598 -0.34 9.22 -9.53
CA VAL A 598 -0.12 10.58 -8.97
C VAL A 598 -0.10 11.68 -10.05
N ASP A 599 0.12 11.30 -11.31
CA ASP A 599 0.19 12.23 -12.43
C ASP A 599 -1.20 12.62 -12.97
N ILE A 600 -2.25 11.91 -12.57
CA ILE A 600 -3.63 12.16 -13.01
C ILE A 600 -4.08 13.56 -12.58
N LEU A 601 -3.90 13.91 -11.32
CA LEU A 601 -4.37 15.18 -10.78
C LEU A 601 -3.76 16.40 -11.50
N PRO A 602 -2.43 16.57 -11.64
CA PRO A 602 -1.86 17.70 -12.35
C PRO A 602 -2.22 17.69 -13.85
N THR A 603 -2.32 16.52 -14.49
CA THR A 603 -2.72 16.40 -15.90
C THR A 603 -4.16 16.88 -16.12
N VAL A 604 -5.08 16.42 -15.29
CA VAL A 604 -6.49 16.81 -15.37
C VAL A 604 -6.67 18.29 -15.01
N SER A 605 -5.93 18.80 -14.02
CA SER A 605 -5.95 20.22 -13.69
C SER A 605 -5.51 21.09 -14.88
N ASN A 606 -4.47 20.67 -15.60
CA ASN A 606 -4.02 21.37 -16.82
C ASN A 606 -5.04 21.24 -17.95
N LEU A 607 -5.60 20.06 -18.21
CA LEU A 607 -6.63 19.84 -19.23
C LEU A 607 -7.90 20.66 -19.01
N LEU A 608 -8.25 20.90 -17.74
CA LEU A 608 -9.39 21.73 -17.34
C LEU A 608 -9.07 23.22 -17.28
N GLY A 609 -7.80 23.61 -17.47
CA GLY A 609 -7.35 25.01 -17.35
C GLY A 609 -7.47 25.56 -15.91
N LEU A 610 -7.37 24.70 -14.91
CA LEU A 610 -7.42 25.07 -13.51
C LEU A 610 -6.08 25.69 -13.06
N GLU A 611 -6.15 26.61 -12.11
CA GLU A 611 -4.96 27.19 -11.50
C GLU A 611 -4.39 26.28 -10.43
N TYR A 612 -3.13 25.85 -10.60
CA TYR A 612 -2.42 25.01 -9.63
C TYR A 612 -0.92 25.25 -9.66
N ASP A 613 -0.23 24.90 -8.58
CA ASP A 613 1.23 24.95 -8.53
C ASP A 613 1.81 23.55 -8.62
N SER A 614 2.38 23.23 -9.78
CA SER A 614 2.91 21.91 -10.09
C SER A 614 4.12 21.52 -9.25
N ARG A 615 4.80 22.47 -8.58
CA ARG A 615 5.92 22.18 -7.68
C ARG A 615 5.50 21.47 -6.41
N MET A 616 4.24 21.70 -5.97
CA MET A 616 3.70 21.22 -4.69
C MET A 616 2.95 19.87 -4.81
N LEU A 617 2.99 19.21 -5.96
CA LEU A 617 2.45 17.88 -6.19
C LEU A 617 3.58 16.87 -6.40
N SER A 618 3.36 15.60 -6.04
CA SER A 618 4.31 14.52 -6.33
C SER A 618 4.26 14.10 -7.80
N GLY A 619 3.06 14.17 -8.41
CA GLY A 619 2.84 13.89 -9.82
C GLY A 619 3.21 15.07 -10.71
N ARG A 620 3.25 14.82 -12.01
CA ARG A 620 3.52 15.79 -13.06
C ARG A 620 2.43 15.73 -14.13
N ASP A 621 2.18 16.83 -14.82
CA ASP A 621 1.35 16.79 -16.02
C ASP A 621 2.00 15.87 -17.07
N ILE A 622 1.33 14.76 -17.39
CA ILE A 622 1.80 13.77 -18.36
C ILE A 622 2.02 14.39 -19.74
N LEU A 623 1.23 15.39 -20.10
CA LEU A 623 1.24 16.03 -21.41
C LEU A 623 2.26 17.17 -21.51
N SER A 624 2.93 17.52 -20.42
CA SER A 624 4.00 18.53 -20.41
C SER A 624 5.32 17.98 -20.95
N ASP A 625 6.34 18.85 -21.05
CA ASP A 625 7.71 18.48 -21.45
C ASP A 625 8.53 17.83 -20.32
N SER A 626 7.94 17.61 -19.14
CA SER A 626 8.63 16.98 -18.01
C SER A 626 8.92 15.52 -18.27
N GLU A 627 10.03 15.01 -17.71
CA GLU A 627 10.36 13.59 -17.76
C GLU A 627 9.33 12.75 -16.98
N GLY A 628 8.87 11.65 -17.59
CA GLY A 628 7.98 10.69 -16.95
C GLY A 628 8.65 9.91 -15.84
N LEU A 629 7.89 9.58 -14.78
CA LEU A 629 8.41 8.83 -13.64
C LEU A 629 7.28 8.08 -12.92
N ALA A 630 7.43 6.77 -12.79
CA ALA A 630 6.62 5.92 -11.92
C ALA A 630 7.49 5.36 -10.79
N ILE A 631 7.09 5.59 -9.53
CA ILE A 631 7.76 5.12 -8.32
C ILE A 631 6.93 3.99 -7.70
N PHE A 632 7.58 2.88 -7.37
CA PHE A 632 6.95 1.70 -6.77
C PHE A 632 7.29 1.60 -5.28
N THR A 633 6.49 0.85 -4.54
CA THR A 633 6.62 0.70 -3.08
C THR A 633 7.99 0.21 -2.66
N SER A 634 8.62 -0.64 -3.48
CA SER A 634 9.99 -1.11 -3.28
C SER A 634 11.06 -0.02 -3.42
N ARG A 635 10.69 1.21 -3.80
CA ARG A 635 11.59 2.28 -4.26
C ARG A 635 12.31 2.00 -5.58
N SER A 636 11.93 0.91 -6.29
CA SER A 636 12.25 0.79 -7.70
C SER A 636 11.46 1.84 -8.47
N TRP A 637 11.99 2.27 -9.61
CA TRP A 637 11.34 3.30 -10.41
C TRP A 637 11.56 3.07 -11.91
N ARG A 638 10.63 3.59 -12.71
CA ARG A 638 10.72 3.63 -14.15
C ARG A 638 10.57 5.07 -14.64
N SER A 639 11.40 5.48 -15.60
CA SER A 639 11.35 6.79 -16.26
C SER A 639 11.41 6.63 -17.77
N ASP A 640 11.29 7.74 -18.51
CA ASP A 640 11.47 7.75 -19.95
C ASP A 640 12.90 7.35 -20.37
N ARG A 641 13.90 7.51 -19.49
CA ARG A 641 15.30 7.15 -19.76
C ARG A 641 15.67 5.71 -19.43
N GLY A 642 14.85 5.01 -18.63
CA GLY A 642 15.14 3.64 -18.20
C GLY A 642 14.46 3.28 -16.89
N PHE A 643 14.89 2.18 -16.32
CA PHE A 643 14.35 1.73 -15.05
C PHE A 643 15.45 1.29 -14.08
N TYR A 644 15.20 1.51 -12.80
CA TYR A 644 16.05 1.09 -11.70
C TYR A 644 15.35 0.05 -10.85
N ASP A 645 16.01 -1.08 -10.69
CA ASP A 645 15.58 -2.13 -9.77
C ASP A 645 16.38 -2.02 -8.46
N ARG A 646 15.69 -1.70 -7.37
CA ARG A 646 16.32 -1.56 -6.05
C ARG A 646 16.88 -2.89 -5.52
N TYR A 647 16.24 -4.01 -5.81
CA TYR A 647 16.68 -5.31 -5.28
C TYR A 647 18.00 -5.75 -5.89
N THR A 648 18.14 -5.59 -7.18
CA THR A 648 19.39 -5.88 -7.90
C THR A 648 20.37 -4.71 -7.90
N GLN A 649 19.92 -3.51 -7.50
CA GLN A 649 20.67 -2.25 -7.54
C GLN A 649 21.20 -1.91 -8.94
N THR A 650 20.45 -2.30 -9.98
CA THR A 650 20.83 -2.10 -11.38
C THR A 650 19.92 -1.08 -12.06
N PHE A 651 20.52 -0.26 -12.91
CA PHE A 651 19.80 0.61 -13.84
C PHE A 651 19.92 0.04 -15.25
N THR A 652 18.80 -0.03 -15.95
CA THR A 652 18.73 -0.46 -17.35
C THR A 652 18.18 0.71 -18.18
N PRO A 653 18.98 1.27 -19.11
CA PRO A 653 18.52 2.30 -20.02
C PRO A 653 17.34 1.84 -20.87
N ALA A 654 16.42 2.75 -21.20
CA ALA A 654 15.33 2.49 -22.12
C ALA A 654 15.84 2.23 -23.55
N ALA A 655 15.03 1.54 -24.34
CA ALA A 655 15.37 1.27 -25.73
C ALA A 655 15.63 2.59 -26.49
N GLY A 656 16.81 2.69 -27.15
CA GLY A 656 17.23 3.88 -27.87
C GLY A 656 17.90 4.96 -27.01
N VAL A 657 17.95 4.82 -25.70
CA VAL A 657 18.68 5.72 -24.79
C VAL A 657 20.13 5.22 -24.65
N THR A 658 21.10 6.09 -24.95
CA THR A 658 22.52 5.78 -24.79
C THR A 658 23.09 6.68 -23.69
N MET A 659 23.68 6.07 -22.66
CA MET A 659 24.31 6.74 -21.54
C MET A 659 25.63 6.02 -21.21
N THR A 660 26.68 6.79 -20.96
CA THR A 660 27.91 6.25 -20.37
C THR A 660 27.65 5.76 -18.94
N GLN A 661 28.53 4.94 -18.39
CA GLN A 661 28.40 4.47 -17.01
C GLN A 661 28.38 5.63 -16.01
N GLU A 662 29.20 6.66 -16.21
CA GLU A 662 29.23 7.84 -15.35
C GLU A 662 27.90 8.62 -15.39
N GLU A 663 27.32 8.80 -16.57
CA GLU A 663 25.98 9.42 -16.72
C GLU A 663 24.89 8.59 -16.07
N GLN A 664 24.94 7.26 -16.17
CA GLN A 664 24.01 6.37 -15.49
C GLN A 664 24.14 6.50 -13.97
N ASP A 665 25.36 6.48 -13.42
CA ASP A 665 25.60 6.58 -11.99
C ASP A 665 25.11 7.93 -11.42
N GLN A 666 25.38 9.04 -12.13
CA GLN A 666 24.88 10.38 -11.76
C GLN A 666 23.37 10.46 -11.83
N TYR A 667 22.76 9.92 -12.89
CA TYR A 667 21.32 9.90 -13.06
C TYR A 667 20.64 9.07 -11.96
N VAL A 668 21.12 7.87 -11.67
CA VAL A 668 20.61 7.02 -10.60
C VAL A 668 20.72 7.71 -9.23
N ALA A 669 21.85 8.36 -8.94
CA ALA A 669 22.03 9.09 -7.69
C ALA A 669 21.01 10.24 -7.54
N SER A 670 20.78 10.99 -8.62
CA SER A 670 19.77 12.07 -8.65
C SER A 670 18.35 11.51 -8.47
N MET A 671 18.00 10.44 -9.19
CA MET A 671 16.69 9.83 -9.12
C MET A 671 16.40 9.21 -7.75
N LYS A 672 17.37 8.60 -7.09
CA LYS A 672 17.23 8.09 -5.71
C LYS A 672 16.84 9.21 -4.73
N LYS A 673 17.48 10.39 -4.83
CA LYS A 673 17.10 11.56 -4.04
C LYS A 673 15.66 12.02 -4.34
N GLN A 674 15.29 12.11 -5.62
CA GLN A 674 13.92 12.50 -6.01
C GLN A 674 12.88 11.51 -5.47
N VAL A 675 13.14 10.19 -5.55
CA VAL A 675 12.26 9.15 -5.00
C VAL A 675 12.10 9.33 -3.49
N GLU A 676 13.21 9.51 -2.76
CA GLU A 676 13.19 9.72 -1.32
C GLU A 676 12.37 10.96 -0.94
N TYR A 677 12.59 12.09 -1.60
CA TYR A 677 11.90 13.34 -1.33
C TYR A 677 10.40 13.27 -1.63
N ARG A 678 10.01 12.71 -2.78
CA ARG A 678 8.59 12.59 -3.15
C ARG A 678 7.81 11.69 -2.20
N LEU A 679 8.41 10.57 -1.76
CA LEU A 679 7.79 9.69 -0.78
C LEU A 679 7.69 10.32 0.62
N ALA A 680 8.62 11.22 0.97
CA ALA A 680 8.63 11.89 2.26
C ALA A 680 7.68 13.09 2.35
N CYS A 681 7.35 13.74 1.22
CA CYS A 681 6.52 14.96 1.23
C CYS A 681 5.13 14.73 1.86
N THR A 682 4.47 13.64 1.52
CA THR A 682 3.06 13.42 1.87
C THR A 682 2.80 13.43 3.39
N PRO A 683 3.51 12.66 4.23
CA PRO A 683 3.30 12.74 5.67
C PRO A 683 3.58 14.14 6.22
N MET A 684 4.59 14.85 5.72
CA MET A 684 4.89 16.21 6.17
C MET A 684 3.80 17.20 5.76
N ILE A 685 3.27 17.08 4.53
CA ILE A 685 2.14 17.90 4.05
C ILE A 685 0.91 17.68 4.94
N VAL A 686 0.57 16.41 5.20
CA VAL A 686 -0.65 16.04 5.94
C VAL A 686 -0.56 16.42 7.41
N GLU A 687 0.55 16.09 8.08
CA GLU A 687 0.71 16.31 9.52
C GLU A 687 0.87 17.80 9.89
N ASN A 688 1.39 18.61 8.97
CA ASN A 688 1.59 20.04 9.21
C ASN A 688 0.51 20.94 8.57
N ASP A 689 -0.51 20.35 7.94
CA ASP A 689 -1.52 21.07 7.18
C ASP A 689 -0.89 22.14 6.24
N PHE A 690 0.16 21.69 5.50
CA PHE A 690 1.08 22.57 4.78
C PHE A 690 0.37 23.50 3.80
N TYR A 691 -0.59 23.00 3.03
CA TYR A 691 -1.29 23.84 2.06
C TYR A 691 -2.14 24.93 2.73
N ASN A 692 -2.62 24.71 3.95
CA ASN A 692 -3.37 25.72 4.70
C ASN A 692 -2.52 26.91 5.15
N LEU A 693 -1.19 26.75 5.24
CA LEU A 693 -0.26 27.84 5.53
C LEU A 693 -0.13 28.82 4.36
N LEU A 694 -0.33 28.34 3.12
CA LEU A 694 -0.25 29.12 1.89
C LEU A 694 -1.64 29.57 1.40
N PHE A 695 -2.64 28.71 1.58
CA PHE A 695 -4.01 28.87 1.09
C PHE A 695 -5.00 28.62 2.24
N PRO A 696 -5.11 29.53 3.22
CA PRO A 696 -6.01 29.35 4.36
C PRO A 696 -7.44 29.10 3.91
N ARG A 697 -8.13 28.17 4.55
CA ARG A 697 -9.58 27.99 4.39
C ARG A 697 -10.29 29.23 4.94
N GLU A 698 -11.29 29.74 4.21
CA GLU A 698 -12.14 30.84 4.64
C GLU A 698 -13.05 30.46 5.81
#